data_b9eb9e403ee2c8c500832b775cb3171b
#
_entry.id   b9eb9e403ee2c8c500832b775cb3171b
#
_cell.length_a   1.000
_cell.length_b   1.000
_cell.length_c   1.000
_cell.angle_alpha   90.00
_cell.angle_beta   90.00
_cell.angle_gamma   90.00
#
_symmetry.space_group_name_H-M   'P 1'
#
loop_
_entity.id
_entity.type
_entity.pdbx_description
1 polymer ?
#
loop_
_entity_poly.entity_id
_entity_poly.type
_entity_poly.pdbx_seq_one_letter_code
_entity_poly.pdbx_strand_id
1 'polypeptide(L)'
;MPWRRLALALAVCLTLGAAQAATDPARLQELLEAQEYSSAREPMTALLRSRQPSESERALIYQWLFARDDGAEIDRRTRHVLRDPRAAAVDLLAAGRLALDRRQFERAETCFTRALSLAAWPVDRAQALRGLGQRHYQLREFDASLARLKEGIEAQDTADGQAALADTLIRLGRTDEAVAAAEQAVAMNPRNDAAHYLLGNGYTRENYTQLAARLGPEFTMLMAEVKRASEAFDRGDFDGALALSLSILQRCPELGRAHAIAAKALESKRFAIDVHRADYERRFAAMPMPQVPGIERYVLNWKELSPRHQKRVALSVAPWKAFIPVLVEGGATHYIKPMWMRLSETPEAHALKDARIDYDSRLWDDVRGMGGHFTVTGIEDVERSIFDKYNTVLHELTHQVHGVLTADQARGIEALYQQAKARDAKTPDKSKGGFLSRYAGGSVWEYFAEGANAEASPRRDAYDGREIVRERLIAIDPALRAAIQRFYAQRDTRASLPVALVNAGNQKLEDGKLAEAKPLFARALKLAPTDERALTAQLNALAIEGDGAAVGELAARALAAHPRSGALRVGVADALWHGGRPLATEVLPGLARDIDALKGEDRFRVDLALADHYRRLGDLPQALEAYNAVLAYQGDQPEALWGRAATLAAVRGQWETAFKEYEAVLRLRTGLVPLRRDYALDLLRAGRVDAARAQIKEALILDPADPDTLALKGWLALVDGDATAARLAAEEALRLGPWSDLAVIVQVAALQALGQGDAAQAALAPLKQRIASNAPPQYVYRPEKSGWFSVHELPASERRVLELLVK
;
A
#
# COMPACT_ATOMS: atom_id res chain seq x y z
N MET A 1 -38.66 34.60 57.20
CA MET A 1 -37.89 34.76 55.96
C MET A 1 -36.40 34.27 56.02
N PRO A 2 -35.93 33.42 56.93
CA PRO A 2 -34.57 32.94 56.96
C PRO A 2 -34.35 31.70 56.00
N TRP A 3 -35.38 30.87 55.82
CA TRP A 3 -35.23 29.62 55.08
C TRP A 3 -34.98 29.77 53.56
N ARG A 4 -35.49 30.84 52.93
CA ARG A 4 -35.24 31.11 51.51
C ARG A 4 -33.79 31.53 51.25
N ARG A 5 -33.12 32.22 52.20
CA ARG A 5 -31.71 32.60 52.06
C ARG A 5 -30.79 31.40 52.26
N LEU A 6 -31.13 30.44 53.13
CA LEU A 6 -30.38 29.22 53.36
C LEU A 6 -30.49 28.26 52.16
N ALA A 7 -31.69 28.12 51.58
CA ALA A 7 -31.90 27.31 50.35
C ALA A 7 -31.19 27.92 49.14
N LEU A 8 -31.17 29.24 49.01
CA LEU A 8 -30.40 29.91 47.92
C LEU A 8 -28.90 29.77 48.13
N ALA A 9 -28.41 29.87 49.39
CA ALA A 9 -26.99 29.66 49.70
C ALA A 9 -26.56 28.21 49.48
N LEU A 10 -27.36 27.25 49.87
CA LEU A 10 -27.13 25.80 49.60
C LEU A 10 -27.18 25.48 48.10
N ALA A 11 -28.13 26.05 47.36
CA ALA A 11 -28.22 25.89 45.91
C ALA A 11 -27.02 26.54 45.20
N VAL A 12 -26.58 27.72 45.64
CA VAL A 12 -25.38 28.38 45.13
C VAL A 12 -24.09 27.61 45.52
N CYS A 13 -24.00 27.03 46.70
CA CYS A 13 -22.89 26.20 47.12
C CYS A 13 -22.86 24.85 46.37
N LEU A 14 -24.04 24.26 46.14
CA LEU A 14 -24.14 23.03 45.35
C LEU A 14 -23.84 23.28 43.87
N THR A 15 -24.28 24.41 43.32
CA THR A 15 -23.95 24.81 41.93
C THR A 15 -22.50 25.21 41.76
N LEU A 16 -21.91 25.90 42.75
CA LEU A 16 -20.48 26.24 42.78
C LEU A 16 -19.63 24.98 42.98
N GLY A 17 -20.02 24.07 43.88
CA GLY A 17 -19.34 22.79 44.07
C GLY A 17 -19.42 21.89 42.86
N ALA A 18 -20.56 21.82 42.18
CA ALA A 18 -20.75 21.09 40.93
C ALA A 18 -19.98 21.75 39.77
N ALA A 19 -19.93 23.08 39.71
CA ALA A 19 -19.16 23.82 38.73
C ALA A 19 -17.65 23.68 38.95
N GLN A 20 -17.19 23.62 40.23
CA GLN A 20 -15.79 23.38 40.55
C GLN A 20 -15.35 21.95 40.32
N ALA A 21 -16.21 20.96 40.59
CA ALA A 21 -15.96 19.55 40.25
C ALA A 21 -15.96 19.31 38.72
N ALA A 22 -16.69 20.13 37.96
CA ALA A 22 -16.76 20.03 36.50
C ALA A 22 -15.53 20.62 35.77
N THR A 23 -14.69 21.41 36.48
CA THR A 23 -13.48 22.03 35.92
C THR A 23 -12.18 21.50 36.56
N ASP A 24 -12.26 20.39 37.32
CA ASP A 24 -11.07 19.74 37.87
C ASP A 24 -10.15 19.25 36.75
N PRO A 25 -8.91 19.79 36.65
CA PRO A 25 -7.96 19.37 35.61
C PRO A 25 -7.67 17.87 35.59
N ALA A 26 -7.64 17.21 36.76
CA ALA A 26 -7.42 15.75 36.82
C ALA A 26 -8.58 14.99 36.19
N ARG A 27 -9.83 15.40 36.49
CA ARG A 27 -11.01 14.78 35.85
C ARG A 27 -11.08 15.07 34.36
N LEU A 28 -10.68 16.25 33.90
CA LEU A 28 -10.59 16.56 32.47
C LEU A 28 -9.53 15.73 31.77
N GLN A 29 -8.39 15.55 32.42
CA GLN A 29 -7.34 14.65 31.91
C GLN A 29 -7.88 13.22 31.72
N GLU A 30 -8.54 12.64 32.71
CA GLU A 30 -9.19 11.34 32.63
C GLU A 30 -10.18 11.24 31.45
N LEU A 31 -11.04 12.24 31.29
CA LEU A 31 -12.02 12.27 30.21
C LEU A 31 -11.36 12.33 28.82
N LEU A 32 -10.29 13.12 28.68
CA LEU A 32 -9.57 13.25 27.41
C LEU A 32 -8.75 11.99 27.10
N GLU A 33 -8.13 11.36 28.10
CA GLU A 33 -7.44 10.08 27.96
C GLU A 33 -8.41 8.94 27.63
N ALA A 34 -9.58 8.94 28.27
CA ALA A 34 -10.66 8.01 27.95
C ALA A 34 -11.38 8.32 26.63
N GLN A 35 -11.03 9.42 25.96
CA GLN A 35 -11.67 9.92 24.74
C GLN A 35 -13.21 10.12 24.88
N GLU A 36 -13.62 10.53 26.10
CA GLU A 36 -15.00 10.90 26.43
C GLU A 36 -15.27 12.36 26.03
N TYR A 37 -15.07 12.66 24.74
CA TYR A 37 -15.12 14.03 24.21
C TYR A 37 -16.46 14.72 24.42
N SER A 38 -17.56 14.00 24.34
CA SER A 38 -18.89 14.56 24.60
C SER A 38 -19.03 15.04 26.05
N SER A 39 -18.54 14.25 27.00
CA SER A 39 -18.54 14.61 28.44
C SER A 39 -17.56 15.75 28.77
N ALA A 40 -16.43 15.79 28.06
CA ALA A 40 -15.43 16.85 28.23
C ALA A 40 -15.83 18.19 27.60
N ARG A 41 -16.81 18.23 26.70
CA ARG A 41 -17.12 19.41 25.85
C ARG A 41 -17.44 20.67 26.67
N GLU A 42 -18.34 20.58 27.64
CA GLU A 42 -18.76 21.74 28.43
C GLU A 42 -17.64 22.23 29.34
N PRO A 43 -16.99 21.38 30.17
CA PRO A 43 -15.86 21.79 31.00
C PRO A 43 -14.69 22.39 30.20
N MET A 44 -14.35 21.78 29.04
CA MET A 44 -13.29 22.31 28.16
C MET A 44 -13.66 23.66 27.56
N THR A 45 -14.95 23.88 27.25
CA THR A 45 -15.42 25.20 26.79
C THR A 45 -15.27 26.26 27.86
N ALA A 46 -15.48 25.92 29.12
CA ALA A 46 -15.23 26.82 30.26
C ALA A 46 -13.73 27.10 30.41
N LEU A 47 -12.89 26.06 30.34
CA LEU A 47 -11.44 26.18 30.46
C LEU A 47 -10.83 27.05 29.34
N LEU A 48 -11.33 26.92 28.09
CA LEU A 48 -10.91 27.76 26.96
C LEU A 48 -11.11 29.26 27.17
N ARG A 49 -12.08 29.64 28.03
CA ARG A 49 -12.39 31.05 28.40
C ARG A 49 -11.53 31.56 29.52
N SER A 50 -10.73 30.71 30.19
CA SER A 50 -9.82 31.14 31.27
C SER A 50 -8.82 32.18 30.75
N ARG A 51 -8.63 33.26 31.50
CA ARG A 51 -7.70 34.35 31.15
C ARG A 51 -6.23 33.97 31.39
N GLN A 52 -5.98 33.16 32.41
CA GLN A 52 -4.62 32.77 32.83
C GLN A 52 -4.60 31.28 33.19
N PRO A 53 -4.69 30.38 32.23
CA PRO A 53 -4.62 28.96 32.50
C PRO A 53 -3.20 28.58 32.95
N SER A 54 -3.10 27.68 33.94
CA SER A 54 -1.84 27.08 34.37
C SER A 54 -1.21 26.27 33.21
N GLU A 55 0.03 25.82 33.39
CA GLU A 55 0.72 25.03 32.36
C GLU A 55 0.01 23.71 32.11
N SER A 56 -0.45 23.00 33.14
CA SER A 56 -1.25 21.78 33.00
C SER A 56 -2.60 22.03 32.31
N GLU A 57 -3.28 23.11 32.63
CA GLU A 57 -4.51 23.49 31.93
C GLU A 57 -4.27 23.84 30.46
N ARG A 58 -3.15 24.47 30.10
CA ARG A 58 -2.77 24.70 28.71
C ARG A 58 -2.52 23.43 27.98
N ALA A 59 -1.91 22.41 28.60
CA ALA A 59 -1.75 21.07 28.00
C ALA A 59 -3.10 20.47 27.63
N LEU A 60 -4.09 20.51 28.54
CA LEU A 60 -5.45 20.04 28.26
C LEU A 60 -6.13 20.83 27.14
N ILE A 61 -5.96 22.17 27.15
CA ILE A 61 -6.48 23.02 26.08
C ILE A 61 -5.91 22.62 24.73
N TYR A 62 -4.60 22.42 24.60
CA TYR A 62 -3.98 22.01 23.34
C TYR A 62 -4.42 20.60 22.92
N GLN A 63 -4.49 19.64 23.84
CA GLN A 63 -5.01 18.30 23.55
C GLN A 63 -6.44 18.36 22.98
N TRP A 64 -7.31 19.14 23.60
CA TRP A 64 -8.68 19.35 23.13
C TRP A 64 -8.74 20.03 21.75
N LEU A 65 -7.95 21.08 21.53
CA LEU A 65 -7.91 21.80 20.26
C LEU A 65 -7.41 20.93 19.12
N PHE A 66 -6.40 20.08 19.36
CA PHE A 66 -5.96 19.09 18.38
C PHE A 66 -7.02 18.01 18.13
N ALA A 67 -7.73 17.57 19.16
CA ALA A 67 -8.83 16.60 18.99
C ALA A 67 -9.97 17.16 18.12
N ARG A 68 -10.16 18.49 18.12
CA ARG A 68 -11.16 19.20 17.32
C ARG A 68 -10.67 19.73 15.99
N ASP A 69 -9.42 19.49 15.64
CA ASP A 69 -8.77 20.06 14.44
C ASP A 69 -8.85 21.61 14.38
N ASP A 70 -8.77 22.25 15.55
CA ASP A 70 -8.84 23.73 15.69
C ASP A 70 -7.47 24.39 15.62
N GLY A 71 -6.83 24.26 14.45
CA GLY A 71 -5.51 24.83 14.19
C GLY A 71 -5.46 26.35 14.26
N ALA A 72 -6.62 27.02 14.09
CA ALA A 72 -6.73 28.47 14.22
C ALA A 72 -6.48 28.95 15.63
N GLU A 73 -7.14 28.34 16.59
CA GLU A 73 -7.00 28.70 17.98
C GLU A 73 -5.62 28.32 18.52
N ILE A 74 -5.06 27.19 18.10
CA ILE A 74 -3.68 26.80 18.43
C ILE A 74 -2.71 27.85 17.93
N ASP A 75 -2.80 28.27 16.65
CA ASP A 75 -1.94 29.31 16.08
C ASP A 75 -2.06 30.64 16.82
N ARG A 76 -3.27 31.05 17.15
CA ARG A 76 -3.52 32.29 17.92
C ARG A 76 -2.80 32.27 19.27
N ARG A 77 -2.86 31.14 20.00
CA ARG A 77 -2.23 30.99 21.33
C ARG A 77 -0.71 30.87 21.24
N THR A 78 -0.16 30.27 20.17
CA THR A 78 1.27 29.95 20.05
C THR A 78 2.02 30.87 19.07
N ARG A 79 1.38 31.89 18.50
CA ARG A 79 1.93 32.76 17.44
C ARG A 79 3.29 33.36 17.78
N HIS A 80 3.46 33.82 19.04
CA HIS A 80 4.65 34.54 19.48
C HIS A 80 5.61 33.69 20.32
N VAL A 81 5.34 32.38 20.49
CA VAL A 81 6.07 31.49 21.41
C VAL A 81 7.58 31.47 21.18
N LEU A 82 8.04 31.53 19.95
CA LEU A 82 9.48 31.53 19.64
C LEU A 82 10.18 32.87 19.96
N ARG A 83 9.42 33.96 20.08
CA ARG A 83 9.95 35.27 20.44
C ARG A 83 9.83 35.56 21.94
N ASP A 84 9.02 34.78 22.64
CA ASP A 84 8.83 34.93 24.08
C ASP A 84 9.92 34.17 24.86
N PRO A 85 10.82 34.87 25.58
CA PRO A 85 11.85 34.21 26.41
C PRO A 85 11.27 33.38 27.55
N ARG A 86 10.01 33.66 27.97
CA ARG A 86 9.31 32.98 29.07
C ARG A 86 8.37 31.87 28.57
N ALA A 87 8.43 31.51 27.29
CA ALA A 87 7.60 30.46 26.75
C ALA A 87 7.81 29.14 27.50
N ALA A 88 6.71 28.49 27.88
CA ALA A 88 6.75 27.17 28.51
C ALA A 88 6.94 26.04 27.50
N ALA A 89 7.43 24.90 27.95
CA ALA A 89 7.62 23.73 27.10
C ALA A 89 6.30 23.31 26.42
N VAL A 90 5.19 23.32 27.13
CA VAL A 90 3.85 22.93 26.59
C VAL A 90 3.42 23.79 25.41
N ASP A 91 3.70 25.10 25.42
CA ASP A 91 3.33 26.01 24.33
C ASP A 91 4.22 25.78 23.09
N LEU A 92 5.50 25.50 23.31
CA LEU A 92 6.45 25.12 22.25
C LEU A 92 6.12 23.76 21.64
N LEU A 93 5.73 22.77 22.44
CA LEU A 93 5.27 21.46 21.96
C LEU A 93 4.02 21.60 21.08
N ALA A 94 3.04 22.40 21.49
CA ALA A 94 1.85 22.66 20.68
C ALA A 94 2.18 23.39 19.37
N ALA A 95 3.05 24.42 19.42
CA ALA A 95 3.51 25.14 18.24
C ALA A 95 4.28 24.22 17.27
N GLY A 96 5.15 23.36 17.81
CA GLY A 96 5.93 22.39 17.03
C GLY A 96 5.03 21.37 16.33
N ARG A 97 4.04 20.82 17.03
CA ARG A 97 3.07 19.90 16.45
C ARG A 97 2.26 20.55 15.33
N LEU A 98 1.72 21.75 15.56
CA LEU A 98 1.01 22.48 14.52
C LEU A 98 1.89 22.81 13.32
N ALA A 99 3.17 23.13 13.56
CA ALA A 99 4.13 23.36 12.49
C ALA A 99 4.40 22.08 11.67
N LEU A 100 4.47 20.89 12.31
CA LEU A 100 4.55 19.60 11.62
C LEU A 100 3.32 19.35 10.76
N ASP A 101 2.12 19.54 11.29
CA ASP A 101 0.86 19.34 10.57
C ASP A 101 0.80 20.25 9.32
N ARG A 102 1.48 21.39 9.36
CA ARG A 102 1.61 22.35 8.26
C ARG A 102 2.87 22.18 7.41
N ARG A 103 3.67 21.13 7.66
CA ARG A 103 4.97 20.87 6.99
C ARG A 103 5.97 22.02 7.10
N GLN A 104 5.89 22.82 8.15
CA GLN A 104 6.84 23.88 8.48
C GLN A 104 8.01 23.28 9.29
N PHE A 105 8.82 22.44 8.64
CA PHE A 105 9.78 21.56 9.31
C PHE A 105 10.86 22.30 10.11
N GLU A 106 11.36 23.43 9.61
CA GLU A 106 12.34 24.26 10.33
C GLU A 106 11.74 24.87 11.60
N ARG A 107 10.49 25.37 11.51
CA ARG A 107 9.76 25.90 12.67
C ARG A 107 9.48 24.78 13.69
N ALA A 108 9.08 23.61 13.23
CA ALA A 108 8.82 22.46 14.08
C ALA A 108 10.09 22.06 14.85
N GLU A 109 11.23 21.94 14.14
CA GLU A 109 12.52 21.63 14.75
C GLU A 109 12.92 22.65 15.83
N THR A 110 12.83 23.95 15.49
CA THR A 110 13.15 25.02 16.43
C THR A 110 12.27 24.93 17.68
N CYS A 111 10.96 24.70 17.53
CA CYS A 111 10.03 24.57 18.64
C CYS A 111 10.36 23.36 19.51
N PHE A 112 10.55 22.16 18.92
CA PHE A 112 10.82 20.96 19.70
C PHE A 112 12.20 20.97 20.35
N THR A 113 13.22 21.49 19.68
CA THR A 113 14.57 21.62 20.27
C THR A 113 14.55 22.57 21.47
N ARG A 114 13.84 23.69 21.37
CA ARG A 114 13.68 24.61 22.49
C ARG A 114 12.81 24.00 23.59
N ALA A 115 11.72 23.30 23.27
CA ALA A 115 10.93 22.57 24.24
C ALA A 115 11.78 21.55 25.00
N LEU A 116 12.63 20.79 24.29
CA LEU A 116 13.54 19.81 24.87
C LEU A 116 14.53 20.46 25.86
N SER A 117 15.05 21.64 25.53
CA SER A 117 15.97 22.37 26.43
C SER A 117 15.28 22.94 27.70
N LEU A 118 13.96 23.14 27.65
CA LEU A 118 13.15 23.64 28.77
C LEU A 118 12.40 22.51 29.50
N ALA A 119 12.45 21.27 29.00
CA ALA A 119 11.69 20.15 29.56
C ALA A 119 12.14 19.83 31.01
N ALA A 120 11.31 20.19 31.95
CA ALA A 120 11.50 19.90 33.38
C ALA A 120 11.02 18.48 33.74
N TRP A 121 10.11 17.93 32.97
CA TRP A 121 9.47 16.62 33.19
C TRP A 121 9.82 15.61 32.13
N PRO A 122 9.93 14.31 32.47
CA PRO A 122 10.18 13.25 31.48
C PRO A 122 9.16 13.23 30.34
N VAL A 123 7.89 13.52 30.62
CA VAL A 123 6.81 13.57 29.63
C VAL A 123 7.05 14.65 28.58
N ASP A 124 7.48 15.85 28.97
CA ASP A 124 7.76 16.93 28.01
C ASP A 124 8.97 16.59 27.14
N ARG A 125 9.99 15.98 27.75
CA ARG A 125 11.17 15.47 27.04
C ARG A 125 10.78 14.41 26.01
N ALA A 126 9.97 13.43 26.40
CA ALA A 126 9.48 12.38 25.50
C ALA A 126 8.67 12.95 24.36
N GLN A 127 7.77 13.92 24.62
CA GLN A 127 6.97 14.57 23.60
C GLN A 127 7.82 15.39 22.61
N ALA A 128 8.82 16.13 23.09
CA ALA A 128 9.73 16.89 22.24
C ALA A 128 10.55 15.97 21.33
N LEU A 129 11.11 14.87 21.86
CA LEU A 129 11.86 13.86 21.11
C LEU A 129 10.99 13.13 20.11
N ARG A 130 9.75 12.78 20.48
CA ARG A 130 8.76 12.24 19.54
C ARG A 130 8.46 13.22 18.42
N GLY A 131 8.29 14.50 18.71
CA GLY A 131 8.07 15.55 17.69
C GLY A 131 9.24 15.66 16.71
N LEU A 132 10.49 15.60 17.19
CA LEU A 132 11.68 15.54 16.35
C LEU A 132 11.73 14.25 15.52
N GLY A 133 11.40 13.11 16.11
CA GLY A 133 11.27 11.84 15.41
C GLY A 133 10.25 11.89 14.27
N GLN A 134 9.07 12.43 14.54
CA GLN A 134 8.02 12.61 13.53
C GLN A 134 8.44 13.57 12.41
N ARG A 135 9.20 14.63 12.73
CA ARG A 135 9.79 15.51 11.71
C ARG A 135 10.73 14.72 10.78
N HIS A 136 11.66 13.94 11.34
CA HIS A 136 12.54 13.07 10.55
C HIS A 136 11.75 12.07 9.71
N TYR A 137 10.71 11.46 10.29
CA TYR A 137 9.80 10.55 9.56
C TYR A 137 9.19 11.23 8.32
N GLN A 138 8.66 12.44 8.46
CA GLN A 138 8.07 13.18 7.33
C GLN A 138 9.11 13.58 6.27
N LEU A 139 10.37 13.75 6.66
CA LEU A 139 11.50 13.98 5.74
C LEU A 139 12.09 12.68 5.15
N ARG A 140 11.53 11.50 5.47
CA ARG A 140 12.03 10.16 5.09
C ARG A 140 13.40 9.80 5.66
N GLU A 141 13.84 10.46 6.70
CA GLU A 141 15.05 10.21 7.46
C GLU A 141 14.77 9.16 8.55
N PHE A 142 14.41 7.93 8.13
CA PHE A 142 13.81 6.94 9.04
C PHE A 142 14.75 6.46 10.13
N ASP A 143 16.07 6.34 9.87
CA ASP A 143 17.04 5.99 10.90
C ASP A 143 17.16 7.09 11.96
N ALA A 144 17.17 8.36 11.55
CA ALA A 144 17.16 9.50 12.47
C ALA A 144 15.85 9.57 13.26
N SER A 145 14.70 9.28 12.61
CA SER A 145 13.41 9.15 13.28
C SER A 145 13.47 8.07 14.37
N LEU A 146 13.94 6.87 14.01
CA LEU A 146 14.09 5.74 14.94
C LEU A 146 14.93 6.10 16.16
N ALA A 147 16.07 6.78 15.96
CA ALA A 147 16.94 7.20 17.05
C ALA A 147 16.21 8.14 18.02
N ARG A 148 15.55 9.19 17.52
CA ARG A 148 14.83 10.14 18.36
C ARG A 148 13.62 9.53 19.08
N LEU A 149 12.91 8.61 18.45
CA LEU A 149 11.79 7.92 19.08
C LEU A 149 12.26 6.99 20.20
N LYS A 150 13.36 6.28 20.04
CA LYS A 150 13.97 5.47 21.11
C LYS A 150 14.43 6.34 22.30
N GLU A 151 15.14 7.43 22.04
CA GLU A 151 15.50 8.40 23.09
C GLU A 151 14.26 8.93 23.86
N GLY A 152 13.15 9.14 23.12
CA GLY A 152 11.89 9.57 23.72
C GLY A 152 11.26 8.50 24.62
N ILE A 153 11.26 7.25 24.19
CA ILE A 153 10.78 6.10 24.97
C ILE A 153 11.65 5.86 26.21
N GLU A 154 12.97 6.01 26.10
CA GLU A 154 13.89 5.94 27.25
C GLU A 154 13.62 7.04 28.28
N ALA A 155 13.25 8.25 27.82
CA ALA A 155 12.86 9.33 28.72
C ALA A 155 11.55 9.05 29.45
N GLN A 156 10.55 8.60 28.71
CA GLN A 156 9.27 8.09 29.20
C GLN A 156 8.60 7.24 28.14
N ASP A 157 8.34 5.97 28.47
CA ASP A 157 7.57 5.09 27.62
C ASP A 157 6.09 5.52 27.62
N THR A 158 5.54 5.73 26.41
CA THR A 158 4.16 6.18 26.22
C THR A 158 3.53 5.44 25.03
N ALA A 159 2.21 5.23 25.10
CA ALA A 159 1.47 4.60 24.01
C ALA A 159 1.66 5.33 22.65
N ASP A 160 1.68 6.65 22.67
CA ASP A 160 1.94 7.45 21.47
C ASP A 160 3.38 7.34 20.96
N GLY A 161 4.34 7.18 21.87
CA GLY A 161 5.76 6.93 21.52
C GLY A 161 5.92 5.59 20.83
N GLN A 162 5.31 4.54 21.38
CA GLN A 162 5.32 3.19 20.81
C GLN A 162 4.59 3.14 19.46
N ALA A 163 3.46 3.81 19.32
CA ALA A 163 2.75 3.89 18.03
C ALA A 163 3.57 4.61 16.94
N ALA A 164 4.27 5.71 17.30
CA ALA A 164 5.16 6.42 16.37
C ALA A 164 6.40 5.57 16.00
N LEU A 165 6.94 4.81 16.97
CA LEU A 165 8.01 3.84 16.73
C LEU A 165 7.57 2.75 15.77
N ALA A 166 6.37 2.19 15.95
CA ALA A 166 5.80 1.17 15.07
C ALA A 166 5.72 1.66 13.62
N ASP A 167 5.18 2.85 13.38
CA ASP A 167 5.08 3.41 12.02
C ASP A 167 6.47 3.61 11.36
N THR A 168 7.47 4.06 12.15
CA THR A 168 8.85 4.20 11.66
C THR A 168 9.49 2.85 11.32
N LEU A 169 9.28 1.84 12.16
CA LEU A 169 9.81 0.47 11.94
C LEU A 169 9.21 -0.17 10.68
N ILE A 170 7.93 0.08 10.39
CA ILE A 170 7.30 -0.34 9.13
C ILE A 170 8.06 0.24 7.92
N ARG A 171 8.42 1.53 7.98
CA ARG A 171 9.16 2.18 6.88
C ARG A 171 10.59 1.65 6.71
N LEU A 172 11.15 1.04 7.75
CA LEU A 172 12.44 0.35 7.74
C LEU A 172 12.33 -1.14 7.37
N GLY A 173 11.13 -1.65 7.09
CA GLY A 173 10.89 -3.06 6.80
C GLY A 173 11.02 -4.00 8.01
N ARG A 174 11.02 -3.45 9.23
CA ARG A 174 11.15 -4.19 10.50
C ARG A 174 9.76 -4.52 11.07
N THR A 175 8.99 -5.30 10.31
CA THR A 175 7.56 -5.51 10.55
C THR A 175 7.25 -6.16 11.90
N ASP A 176 8.01 -7.18 12.31
CA ASP A 176 7.79 -7.86 13.61
C ASP A 176 7.97 -6.93 14.79
N GLU A 177 9.01 -6.09 14.75
CA GLU A 177 9.25 -5.10 15.80
C GLU A 177 8.18 -4.00 15.78
N ALA A 178 7.69 -3.63 14.61
CA ALA A 178 6.61 -2.66 14.45
C ALA A 178 5.30 -3.17 15.07
N VAL A 179 4.95 -4.42 14.79
CA VAL A 179 3.76 -5.06 15.37
C VAL A 179 3.88 -5.13 16.89
N ALA A 180 5.05 -5.55 17.42
CA ALA A 180 5.28 -5.58 18.87
C ALA A 180 5.13 -4.21 19.53
N ALA A 181 5.66 -3.14 18.90
CA ALA A 181 5.51 -1.77 19.40
C ALA A 181 4.04 -1.29 19.36
N ALA A 182 3.30 -1.62 18.29
CA ALA A 182 1.88 -1.29 18.18
C ALA A 182 1.03 -2.03 19.23
N GLU A 183 1.30 -3.31 19.48
CA GLU A 183 0.66 -4.11 20.54
C GLU A 183 0.95 -3.52 21.93
N GLN A 184 2.20 -3.12 22.18
CA GLN A 184 2.57 -2.45 23.42
C GLN A 184 1.82 -1.12 23.58
N ALA A 185 1.68 -0.33 22.53
CA ALA A 185 0.88 0.90 22.55
C ALA A 185 -0.58 0.63 22.93
N VAL A 186 -1.20 -0.42 22.38
CA VAL A 186 -2.58 -0.83 22.73
C VAL A 186 -2.65 -1.34 24.18
N ALA A 187 -1.66 -2.10 24.64
CA ALA A 187 -1.61 -2.59 26.03
C ALA A 187 -1.50 -1.43 27.03
N MET A 188 -0.73 -0.40 26.73
CA MET A 188 -0.60 0.82 27.56
C MET A 188 -1.85 1.71 27.51
N ASN A 189 -2.45 1.84 26.34
CA ASN A 189 -3.69 2.60 26.14
C ASN A 189 -4.59 1.89 25.12
N PRO A 190 -5.61 1.13 25.56
CA PRO A 190 -6.54 0.42 24.68
C PRO A 190 -7.36 1.35 23.77
N ARG A 191 -7.22 2.67 23.91
CA ARG A 191 -7.86 3.67 23.05
C ARG A 191 -6.84 4.44 22.18
N ASN A 192 -5.64 3.88 21.97
CA ASN A 192 -4.67 4.47 21.05
C ASN A 192 -5.07 4.21 19.60
N ASP A 193 -5.65 5.23 18.95
CA ASP A 193 -6.17 5.13 17.59
C ASP A 193 -5.08 4.88 16.53
N ALA A 194 -3.88 5.41 16.73
CA ALA A 194 -2.77 5.21 15.80
C ALA A 194 -2.30 3.75 15.78
N ALA A 195 -2.17 3.11 16.95
CA ALA A 195 -1.81 1.70 17.04
C ALA A 195 -2.92 0.80 16.49
N HIS A 196 -4.18 1.06 16.81
CA HIS A 196 -5.30 0.33 16.21
C HIS A 196 -5.36 0.53 14.69
N TYR A 197 -5.04 1.72 14.18
CA TYR A 197 -4.99 1.98 12.75
C TYR A 197 -3.94 1.09 12.05
N LEU A 198 -2.75 0.95 12.64
CA LEU A 198 -1.70 0.10 12.07
C LEU A 198 -2.11 -1.37 12.06
N LEU A 199 -2.52 -1.90 13.22
CA LEU A 199 -2.93 -3.30 13.36
C LEU A 199 -4.18 -3.61 12.52
N GLY A 200 -5.13 -2.68 12.44
CA GLY A 200 -6.34 -2.82 11.62
C GLY A 200 -6.16 -2.60 10.12
N ASN A 201 -4.96 -2.23 9.69
CA ASN A 201 -4.63 -2.02 8.27
C ASN A 201 -3.69 -3.11 7.72
N GLY A 202 -3.71 -4.28 8.31
CA GLY A 202 -3.03 -5.48 7.83
C GLY A 202 -1.66 -5.77 8.44
N TYR A 203 -1.20 -4.97 9.39
CA TYR A 203 0.03 -5.26 10.14
C TYR A 203 -0.29 -6.17 11.34
N THR A 204 -0.62 -7.44 11.04
CA THR A 204 -0.88 -8.51 12.00
C THR A 204 0.03 -9.70 11.70
N ARG A 205 0.34 -10.54 12.72
CA ARG A 205 1.23 -11.71 12.54
C ARG A 205 0.49 -12.88 11.90
N GLU A 206 -0.73 -13.19 12.37
CA GLU A 206 -1.53 -14.29 11.88
C GLU A 206 -2.51 -13.83 10.80
N ASN A 207 -2.72 -14.67 9.80
CA ASN A 207 -3.80 -14.50 8.83
C ASN A 207 -5.09 -15.15 9.35
N TYR A 208 -6.19 -14.94 8.64
CA TYR A 208 -7.51 -15.43 9.09
C TYR A 208 -7.65 -16.94 9.09
N THR A 209 -6.97 -17.66 8.20
CA THR A 209 -6.92 -19.13 8.20
C THR A 209 -6.17 -19.65 9.43
N GLN A 210 -5.06 -19.04 9.80
CA GLN A 210 -4.32 -19.38 11.02
C GLN A 210 -5.13 -19.10 12.28
N LEU A 211 -5.78 -17.93 12.35
CA LEU A 211 -6.68 -17.58 13.46
C LEU A 211 -7.84 -18.58 13.58
N ALA A 212 -8.47 -18.95 12.48
CA ALA A 212 -9.55 -19.93 12.47
C ALA A 212 -9.08 -21.32 12.93
N ALA A 213 -7.89 -21.74 12.51
CA ALA A 213 -7.30 -23.02 12.92
C ALA A 213 -6.98 -23.05 14.43
N ARG A 214 -6.47 -21.95 14.99
CA ARG A 214 -6.11 -21.82 16.42
C ARG A 214 -7.33 -21.70 17.32
N LEU A 215 -8.34 -20.93 16.92
CA LEU A 215 -9.50 -20.61 17.76
C LEU A 215 -10.69 -21.55 17.56
N GLY A 216 -10.73 -22.31 16.46
CA GLY A 216 -11.84 -23.21 16.17
C GLY A 216 -13.21 -22.51 16.16
N PRO A 217 -14.22 -23.04 16.88
CA PRO A 217 -15.58 -22.44 16.88
C PRO A 217 -15.62 -21.00 17.40
N GLU A 218 -14.70 -20.61 18.28
CA GLU A 218 -14.64 -19.25 18.83
C GLU A 218 -14.39 -18.22 17.72
N PHE A 219 -13.60 -18.55 16.70
CA PHE A 219 -13.37 -17.66 15.56
C PHE A 219 -14.68 -17.23 14.90
N THR A 220 -15.60 -18.15 14.67
CA THR A 220 -16.92 -17.83 14.06
C THR A 220 -17.73 -16.89 14.95
N MET A 221 -17.68 -17.08 16.27
CA MET A 221 -18.36 -16.19 17.22
C MET A 221 -17.73 -14.79 17.21
N LEU A 222 -16.40 -14.69 17.22
CA LEU A 222 -15.69 -13.42 17.16
C LEU A 222 -16.00 -12.65 15.86
N MET A 223 -16.04 -13.32 14.70
CA MET A 223 -16.41 -12.67 13.43
C MET A 223 -17.86 -12.18 13.43
N ALA A 224 -18.79 -12.90 14.08
CA ALA A 224 -20.17 -12.43 14.27
C ALA A 224 -20.23 -11.18 15.18
N GLU A 225 -19.37 -11.10 16.19
CA GLU A 225 -19.25 -9.91 17.05
C GLU A 225 -18.61 -8.74 16.30
N VAL A 226 -17.59 -8.97 15.46
CA VAL A 226 -17.01 -7.96 14.54
C VAL A 226 -18.11 -7.37 13.65
N LYS A 227 -18.98 -8.22 13.10
CA LYS A 227 -20.12 -7.73 12.30
C LYS A 227 -21.05 -6.85 13.11
N ARG A 228 -21.40 -7.25 14.34
CA ARG A 228 -22.22 -6.41 15.25
C ARG A 228 -21.57 -5.08 15.59
N ALA A 229 -20.24 -5.07 15.79
CA ALA A 229 -19.49 -3.83 16.04
C ALA A 229 -19.52 -2.90 14.81
N SER A 230 -19.35 -3.45 13.60
CA SER A 230 -19.50 -2.71 12.34
C SER A 230 -20.91 -2.11 12.18
N GLU A 231 -21.94 -2.89 12.45
CA GLU A 231 -23.34 -2.44 12.39
C GLU A 231 -23.66 -1.35 13.43
N ALA A 232 -23.04 -1.40 14.62
CA ALA A 232 -23.14 -0.33 15.61
C ALA A 232 -22.50 0.96 15.08
N PHE A 233 -21.33 0.86 14.49
CA PHE A 233 -20.64 1.97 13.83
C PHE A 233 -21.52 2.60 12.74
N ASP A 234 -22.11 1.81 11.85
CA ASP A 234 -22.94 2.26 10.74
C ASP A 234 -24.20 3.02 11.22
N ARG A 235 -24.68 2.70 12.42
CA ARG A 235 -25.80 3.44 13.08
C ARG A 235 -25.33 4.70 13.81
N GLY A 236 -24.00 4.99 13.84
CA GLY A 236 -23.44 6.12 14.57
C GLY A 236 -23.23 5.86 16.07
N ASP A 237 -23.40 4.64 16.54
CA ASP A 237 -23.11 4.22 17.92
C ASP A 237 -21.61 3.87 18.04
N PHE A 238 -20.79 4.93 18.08
CA PHE A 238 -19.33 4.79 18.13
C PHE A 238 -18.84 4.23 19.47
N ASP A 239 -19.55 4.50 20.57
CA ASP A 239 -19.21 3.96 21.89
C ASP A 239 -19.51 2.47 21.96
N GLY A 240 -20.65 2.03 21.46
CA GLY A 240 -21.00 0.61 21.35
C GLY A 240 -20.06 -0.17 20.41
N ALA A 241 -19.72 0.42 19.25
CA ALA A 241 -18.76 -0.14 18.31
C ALA A 241 -17.37 -0.33 18.94
N LEU A 242 -16.88 0.70 19.66
CA LEU A 242 -15.61 0.65 20.38
C LEU A 242 -15.61 -0.40 21.49
N ALA A 243 -16.64 -0.40 22.33
CA ALA A 243 -16.75 -1.37 23.45
C ALA A 243 -16.75 -2.82 22.95
N LEU A 244 -17.52 -3.12 21.90
CA LEU A 244 -17.52 -4.44 21.26
C LEU A 244 -16.14 -4.80 20.70
N SER A 245 -15.51 -3.89 19.97
CA SER A 245 -14.19 -4.12 19.39
C SER A 245 -13.13 -4.39 20.46
N LEU A 246 -13.09 -3.61 21.54
CA LEU A 246 -12.15 -3.83 22.65
C LEU A 246 -12.41 -5.17 23.37
N SER A 247 -13.68 -5.55 23.53
CA SER A 247 -14.02 -6.88 24.11
C SER A 247 -13.54 -8.04 23.23
N ILE A 248 -13.65 -7.90 21.91
CA ILE A 248 -13.10 -8.88 20.94
C ILE A 248 -11.58 -8.96 21.08
N LEU A 249 -10.90 -7.82 21.11
CA LEU A 249 -9.44 -7.74 21.17
C LEU A 249 -8.85 -8.26 22.49
N GLN A 250 -9.60 -8.24 23.57
CA GLN A 250 -9.19 -8.93 24.83
C GLN A 250 -9.07 -10.46 24.66
N ARG A 251 -9.83 -11.05 23.75
CA ARG A 251 -9.84 -12.51 23.47
C ARG A 251 -8.95 -12.87 22.28
N CYS A 252 -8.85 -11.99 21.31
CA CYS A 252 -8.04 -12.19 20.09
C CYS A 252 -7.36 -10.86 19.68
N PRO A 253 -6.18 -10.55 20.26
CA PRO A 253 -5.45 -9.32 19.97
C PRO A 253 -5.01 -9.17 18.50
N GLU A 254 -4.91 -10.26 17.75
CA GLU A 254 -4.46 -10.28 16.37
C GLU A 254 -5.59 -10.04 15.35
N LEU A 255 -6.84 -9.83 15.81
CA LEU A 255 -7.98 -9.71 14.88
C LEU A 255 -8.03 -8.32 14.22
N GLY A 256 -7.45 -8.20 13.03
CA GLY A 256 -7.29 -6.93 12.31
C GLY A 256 -8.61 -6.18 12.09
N ARG A 257 -9.72 -6.87 11.76
CA ARG A 257 -11.02 -6.20 11.57
C ARG A 257 -11.55 -5.53 12.85
N ALA A 258 -11.30 -6.10 14.02
CA ALA A 258 -11.68 -5.47 15.29
C ALA A 258 -10.84 -4.20 15.55
N HIS A 259 -9.54 -4.24 15.26
CA HIS A 259 -8.68 -3.06 15.33
C HIS A 259 -9.14 -1.97 14.35
N ALA A 260 -9.51 -2.33 13.12
CA ALA A 260 -10.00 -1.36 12.13
C ALA A 260 -11.26 -0.63 12.61
N ILE A 261 -12.23 -1.36 13.21
CA ILE A 261 -13.44 -0.75 13.75
C ILE A 261 -13.11 0.13 14.96
N ALA A 262 -12.25 -0.32 15.88
CA ALA A 262 -11.82 0.47 17.03
C ALA A 262 -11.18 1.80 16.59
N ALA A 263 -10.23 1.77 15.64
CA ALA A 263 -9.59 2.97 15.10
C ALA A 263 -10.61 3.96 14.52
N LYS A 264 -11.57 3.46 13.75
CA LYS A 264 -12.60 4.31 13.12
C LYS A 264 -13.62 4.84 14.12
N ALA A 265 -14.01 4.05 15.11
CA ALA A 265 -14.87 4.50 16.19
C ALA A 265 -14.21 5.65 16.98
N LEU A 266 -12.93 5.51 17.36
CA LEU A 266 -12.15 6.53 18.05
C LEU A 266 -12.02 7.82 17.20
N GLU A 267 -11.71 7.68 15.92
CA GLU A 267 -11.67 8.82 14.99
C GLU A 267 -13.03 9.52 14.89
N SER A 268 -14.11 8.76 14.79
CA SER A 268 -15.47 9.29 14.61
C SER A 268 -16.00 9.96 15.88
N LYS A 269 -15.61 9.50 17.06
CA LYS A 269 -15.93 10.19 18.33
C LYS A 269 -15.34 11.62 18.35
N ARG A 270 -14.11 11.81 17.89
CA ARG A 270 -13.50 13.15 17.76
C ARG A 270 -14.23 13.97 16.70
N PHE A 271 -14.49 13.40 15.55
CA PHE A 271 -15.17 14.07 14.46
C PHE A 271 -16.61 14.47 14.82
N ALA A 272 -17.29 13.69 15.65
CA ALA A 272 -18.65 14.03 16.12
C ALA A 272 -18.72 15.35 16.92
N ILE A 273 -17.62 15.74 17.53
CA ILE A 273 -17.51 17.03 18.25
C ILE A 273 -16.78 18.13 17.44
N ASP A 274 -16.32 17.79 16.22
CA ASP A 274 -15.62 18.72 15.33
C ASP A 274 -16.52 19.92 15.01
N VAL A 275 -15.93 21.12 15.05
CA VAL A 275 -16.64 22.38 14.75
C VAL A 275 -17.17 22.45 13.33
N HIS A 276 -16.57 21.68 12.42
CA HIS A 276 -16.92 21.62 11.01
C HIS A 276 -18.08 20.65 10.70
N ARG A 277 -18.44 19.76 11.63
CA ARG A 277 -19.47 18.72 11.39
C ARG A 277 -20.80 19.29 10.96
N ALA A 278 -21.31 20.30 11.66
CA ALA A 278 -22.60 20.92 11.35
C ALA A 278 -22.58 21.61 9.97
N ASP A 279 -21.48 22.26 9.60
CA ASP A 279 -21.32 22.88 8.28
C ASP A 279 -21.27 21.83 7.19
N TYR A 280 -20.50 20.77 7.40
CA TYR A 280 -20.45 19.64 6.46
C TYR A 280 -21.82 19.04 6.19
N GLU A 281 -22.59 18.70 7.22
CA GLU A 281 -23.93 18.10 7.07
C GLU A 281 -24.90 19.04 6.37
N ARG A 282 -24.87 20.33 6.68
CA ARG A 282 -25.70 21.34 6.01
C ARG A 282 -25.36 21.45 4.51
N ARG A 283 -24.08 21.50 4.16
CA ARG A 283 -23.60 21.55 2.76
C ARG A 283 -23.94 20.26 2.02
N PHE A 284 -23.71 19.12 2.63
CA PHE A 284 -24.05 17.81 2.05
C PHE A 284 -25.57 17.67 1.80
N ALA A 285 -26.40 18.08 2.75
CA ALA A 285 -27.85 18.06 2.60
C ALA A 285 -28.33 18.93 1.42
N ALA A 286 -27.70 20.09 1.23
CA ALA A 286 -28.04 21.03 0.15
C ALA A 286 -27.60 20.56 -1.26
N MET A 287 -26.65 19.62 -1.37
CA MET A 287 -26.21 19.13 -2.68
C MET A 287 -27.26 18.21 -3.31
N PRO A 288 -27.63 18.40 -4.59
CA PRO A 288 -28.51 17.47 -5.29
C PRO A 288 -27.79 16.13 -5.55
N MET A 289 -28.56 15.06 -5.70
CA MET A 289 -28.07 13.76 -6.16
C MET A 289 -27.60 13.88 -7.62
N PRO A 290 -26.34 13.61 -7.93
CA PRO A 290 -25.86 13.69 -9.31
C PRO A 290 -26.44 12.58 -10.19
N GLN A 291 -26.70 12.90 -11.45
CA GLN A 291 -26.99 11.90 -12.47
C GLN A 291 -25.70 11.37 -13.07
N VAL A 292 -25.41 10.10 -12.83
CA VAL A 292 -24.20 9.40 -13.32
C VAL A 292 -24.64 8.19 -14.15
N PRO A 293 -24.56 8.24 -15.48
CA PRO A 293 -24.95 7.12 -16.34
C PRO A 293 -24.15 5.86 -16.03
N GLY A 294 -24.81 4.74 -15.76
CA GLY A 294 -24.18 3.45 -15.52
C GLY A 294 -23.68 3.21 -14.09
N ILE A 295 -23.91 4.11 -13.13
CA ILE A 295 -23.42 3.97 -11.75
C ILE A 295 -23.87 2.65 -11.08
N GLU A 296 -25.10 2.18 -11.34
CA GLU A 296 -25.60 0.91 -10.78
C GLU A 296 -24.91 -0.34 -11.33
N ARG A 297 -24.29 -0.23 -12.51
CA ARG A 297 -23.46 -1.28 -13.10
C ARG A 297 -22.00 -1.13 -12.67
N TYR A 298 -21.56 0.10 -12.42
CA TYR A 298 -20.23 0.42 -11.97
C TYR A 298 -20.03 0.06 -10.51
N VAL A 299 -20.96 0.41 -9.62
CA VAL A 299 -20.91 0.06 -8.18
C VAL A 299 -21.73 -1.20 -7.97
N LEU A 300 -21.06 -2.34 -7.76
CA LEU A 300 -21.68 -3.67 -7.77
C LEU A 300 -22.79 -3.83 -6.71
N ASN A 301 -22.56 -3.28 -5.53
CA ASN A 301 -23.53 -3.34 -4.43
C ASN A 301 -24.33 -2.03 -4.26
N TRP A 302 -24.54 -1.29 -5.35
CA TRP A 302 -25.25 -0.01 -5.33
C TRP A 302 -26.59 -0.06 -4.59
N LYS A 303 -27.40 -1.09 -4.85
CA LYS A 303 -28.74 -1.25 -4.26
C LYS A 303 -28.73 -1.59 -2.77
N GLU A 304 -27.62 -2.08 -2.25
CA GLU A 304 -27.44 -2.42 -0.85
C GLU A 304 -27.02 -1.22 0.00
N LEU A 305 -26.51 -0.16 -0.66
CA LEU A 305 -26.10 1.06 0.01
C LEU A 305 -27.30 1.87 0.51
N SER A 306 -27.17 2.47 1.70
CA SER A 306 -28.14 3.44 2.20
C SER A 306 -28.26 4.64 1.25
N PRO A 307 -29.41 5.36 1.21
CA PRO A 307 -29.57 6.56 0.39
C PRO A 307 -28.48 7.61 0.67
N ARG A 308 -27.97 7.69 1.90
CA ARG A 308 -26.88 8.57 2.30
C ARG A 308 -25.58 8.15 1.62
N HIS A 309 -25.25 6.87 1.66
CA HIS A 309 -24.01 6.35 1.02
C HIS A 309 -24.12 6.41 -0.51
N GLN A 310 -25.28 6.09 -1.10
CA GLN A 310 -25.50 6.26 -2.55
C GLN A 310 -25.21 7.72 -2.98
N LYS A 311 -25.74 8.70 -2.25
CA LYS A 311 -25.49 10.11 -2.55
C LYS A 311 -24.01 10.49 -2.41
N ARG A 312 -23.30 10.01 -1.39
CA ARG A 312 -21.86 10.27 -1.22
C ARG A 312 -21.03 9.66 -2.33
N VAL A 313 -21.30 8.40 -2.68
CA VAL A 313 -20.62 7.72 -3.79
C VAL A 313 -20.90 8.42 -5.11
N ALA A 314 -22.16 8.77 -5.39
CA ALA A 314 -22.52 9.49 -6.61
C ALA A 314 -21.82 10.86 -6.72
N LEU A 315 -21.74 11.63 -5.63
CA LEU A 315 -21.01 12.89 -5.58
C LEU A 315 -19.49 12.69 -5.82
N SER A 316 -18.92 11.60 -5.28
CA SER A 316 -17.52 11.26 -5.48
C SER A 316 -17.21 10.85 -6.92
N VAL A 317 -18.13 10.14 -7.57
CA VAL A 317 -17.98 9.66 -8.96
C VAL A 317 -18.29 10.76 -9.99
N ALA A 318 -19.15 11.72 -9.65
CA ALA A 318 -19.66 12.75 -10.56
C ALA A 318 -18.61 13.51 -11.39
N PRO A 319 -17.41 13.84 -10.90
CA PRO A 319 -16.37 14.47 -11.71
C PRO A 319 -15.98 13.66 -12.95
N TRP A 320 -15.95 12.32 -12.83
CA TRP A 320 -15.59 11.38 -13.88
C TRP A 320 -16.77 10.73 -14.61
N LYS A 321 -17.99 11.26 -14.44
CA LYS A 321 -19.24 10.66 -14.98
C LYS A 321 -19.19 10.34 -16.48
N ALA A 322 -18.42 11.08 -17.27
CA ALA A 322 -18.28 10.84 -18.71
C ALA A 322 -17.49 9.55 -19.02
N PHE A 323 -16.62 9.12 -18.13
CA PHE A 323 -15.82 7.90 -18.28
C PHE A 323 -16.55 6.64 -17.78
N ILE A 324 -17.54 6.76 -16.90
CA ILE A 324 -18.25 5.61 -16.32
C ILE A 324 -18.80 4.65 -17.40
N PRO A 325 -19.45 5.10 -18.48
CA PRO A 325 -19.93 4.19 -19.53
C PRO A 325 -18.80 3.37 -20.18
N VAL A 326 -17.65 3.99 -20.43
CA VAL A 326 -16.48 3.32 -21.02
C VAL A 326 -15.86 2.32 -20.04
N LEU A 327 -15.72 2.70 -18.77
CA LEU A 327 -15.25 1.81 -17.71
C LEU A 327 -16.14 0.58 -17.57
N VAL A 328 -17.46 0.78 -17.51
CA VAL A 328 -18.45 -0.30 -17.43
C VAL A 328 -18.43 -1.20 -18.67
N GLU A 329 -18.27 -0.64 -19.87
CA GLU A 329 -18.15 -1.41 -21.12
C GLU A 329 -16.84 -2.22 -21.15
N GLY A 330 -15.78 -1.69 -20.55
CA GLY A 330 -14.52 -2.38 -20.31
C GLY A 330 -14.55 -3.34 -19.11
N GLY A 331 -15.68 -3.51 -18.42
CA GLY A 331 -15.83 -4.43 -17.29
C GLY A 331 -15.25 -3.92 -15.97
N ALA A 332 -14.79 -2.66 -15.91
CA ALA A 332 -14.31 -2.08 -14.65
C ALA A 332 -15.45 -1.85 -13.67
N THR A 333 -15.22 -2.17 -12.41
CA THR A 333 -16.22 -2.11 -11.35
C THR A 333 -15.68 -1.54 -10.05
N HIS A 334 -16.59 -1.17 -9.15
CA HIS A 334 -16.28 -0.68 -7.82
C HIS A 334 -17.18 -1.37 -6.80
N TYR A 335 -16.63 -1.77 -5.66
CA TYR A 335 -17.37 -2.36 -4.54
C TYR A 335 -17.17 -1.55 -3.27
N ILE A 336 -18.24 -1.18 -2.59
CA ILE A 336 -18.19 -0.46 -1.30
C ILE A 336 -18.27 -1.48 -0.18
N LYS A 337 -17.10 -1.77 0.42
CA LYS A 337 -16.91 -2.86 1.37
C LYS A 337 -17.38 -2.48 2.78
N PRO A 338 -18.26 -3.26 3.45
CA PRO A 338 -18.54 -3.09 4.88
C PRO A 338 -17.30 -3.28 5.75
N MET A 339 -17.21 -2.61 6.90
CA MET A 339 -16.02 -2.68 7.76
C MET A 339 -15.71 -4.09 8.27
N TRP A 340 -16.73 -4.90 8.55
CA TRP A 340 -16.57 -6.28 9.04
C TRP A 340 -16.02 -7.24 7.99
N MET A 341 -16.22 -6.95 6.71
CA MET A 341 -15.86 -7.83 5.59
C MET A 341 -14.36 -7.79 5.32
N ARG A 342 -13.74 -8.93 5.11
CA ARG A 342 -12.36 -9.05 4.62
C ARG A 342 -12.31 -8.69 3.13
N LEU A 343 -11.15 -8.25 2.65
CA LEU A 343 -11.02 -7.89 1.23
C LEU A 343 -11.26 -9.10 0.32
N SER A 344 -10.74 -10.27 0.67
CA SER A 344 -10.92 -11.51 -0.10
C SER A 344 -12.36 -12.03 -0.15
N GLU A 345 -13.26 -11.49 0.68
CA GLU A 345 -14.70 -11.82 0.63
C GLU A 345 -15.46 -10.95 -0.38
N THR A 346 -14.82 -9.95 -0.97
CA THR A 346 -15.43 -9.15 -2.05
C THR A 346 -15.43 -9.92 -3.38
N PRO A 347 -16.33 -9.60 -4.32
CA PRO A 347 -16.63 -10.47 -5.47
C PRO A 347 -15.45 -10.94 -6.32
N GLU A 348 -14.43 -10.10 -6.51
CA GLU A 348 -13.32 -10.40 -7.44
C GLU A 348 -11.94 -10.48 -6.75
N ALA A 349 -11.90 -10.47 -5.41
CA ALA A 349 -10.64 -10.46 -4.66
C ALA A 349 -10.35 -11.80 -3.93
N HIS A 350 -11.04 -12.89 -4.27
CA HIS A 350 -10.88 -14.20 -3.59
C HIS A 350 -9.45 -14.74 -3.63
N ALA A 351 -8.71 -14.46 -4.68
CA ALA A 351 -7.30 -14.86 -4.82
C ALA A 351 -6.35 -14.17 -3.82
N LEU A 352 -6.81 -13.09 -3.18
CA LEU A 352 -6.03 -12.35 -2.18
C LEU A 352 -6.22 -12.90 -0.74
N LYS A 353 -6.99 -13.99 -0.58
CA LYS A 353 -7.20 -14.61 0.72
C LYS A 353 -5.86 -15.00 1.35
N ASP A 354 -5.65 -14.54 2.58
CA ASP A 354 -4.43 -14.78 3.35
C ASP A 354 -3.11 -14.28 2.71
N ALA A 355 -3.19 -13.66 1.54
CA ALA A 355 -2.03 -13.10 0.85
C ALA A 355 -1.56 -11.79 1.48
N ARG A 356 -0.26 -11.49 1.32
CA ARG A 356 0.34 -10.23 1.78
C ARG A 356 0.82 -9.36 0.61
N ILE A 357 0.80 -8.05 0.85
CA ILE A 357 1.25 -7.06 -0.13
C ILE A 357 2.77 -7.13 -0.25
N ASP A 358 3.28 -7.13 -1.48
CA ASP A 358 4.70 -7.33 -1.78
C ASP A 358 5.62 -6.18 -1.36
N TYR A 359 5.11 -4.96 -1.26
CA TYR A 359 5.95 -3.79 -0.95
C TYR A 359 5.97 -3.41 0.55
N ASP A 360 4.96 -3.84 1.36
CA ASP A 360 4.91 -3.46 2.78
C ASP A 360 4.43 -4.58 3.72
N SER A 361 4.22 -5.79 3.22
CA SER A 361 3.87 -7.01 3.97
C SER A 361 2.52 -6.98 4.68
N ARG A 362 1.65 -6.00 4.40
CA ARG A 362 0.29 -5.98 4.96
C ARG A 362 -0.53 -7.16 4.46
N LEU A 363 -1.37 -7.70 5.33
CA LEU A 363 -2.36 -8.70 4.97
C LEU A 363 -3.47 -8.05 4.12
N TRP A 364 -3.68 -8.53 2.89
CA TRP A 364 -4.70 -8.02 1.98
C TRP A 364 -6.11 -8.05 2.60
N ASP A 365 -6.43 -9.06 3.39
CA ASP A 365 -7.72 -9.21 4.05
C ASP A 365 -8.10 -8.02 4.95
N ASP A 366 -7.11 -7.31 5.50
CA ASP A 366 -7.32 -6.16 6.37
C ASP A 366 -7.21 -4.81 5.68
N VAL A 367 -6.75 -4.77 4.43
CA VAL A 367 -6.67 -3.52 3.68
C VAL A 367 -8.08 -2.97 3.41
N ARG A 368 -8.22 -1.66 3.56
CA ARG A 368 -9.53 -0.99 3.46
C ARG A 368 -9.98 -0.77 2.03
N GLY A 369 -9.04 -0.64 1.11
CA GLY A 369 -9.31 -0.39 -0.30
C GLY A 369 -8.27 -1.02 -1.20
N MET A 370 -8.65 -1.25 -2.44
CA MET A 370 -7.81 -1.81 -3.49
C MET A 370 -8.15 -1.11 -4.80
N GLY A 371 -7.14 -0.58 -5.49
CA GLY A 371 -7.28 -0.06 -6.85
C GLY A 371 -7.11 -1.16 -7.89
N GLY A 372 -7.50 -0.88 -9.13
CA GLY A 372 -7.35 -1.78 -10.27
C GLY A 372 -8.61 -1.82 -11.15
N HIS A 373 -8.70 -2.87 -11.97
CA HIS A 373 -9.89 -3.11 -12.81
C HIS A 373 -11.14 -3.31 -11.96
N PHE A 374 -11.03 -4.11 -10.92
CA PHE A 374 -11.96 -4.20 -9.80
C PHE A 374 -11.43 -3.33 -8.64
N THR A 375 -12.20 -2.34 -8.25
CA THR A 375 -11.84 -1.41 -7.17
C THR A 375 -12.69 -1.65 -5.94
N VAL A 376 -12.10 -1.56 -4.76
CA VAL A 376 -12.79 -1.65 -3.48
C VAL A 376 -12.51 -0.41 -2.65
N THR A 377 -13.52 0.14 -1.99
CA THR A 377 -13.38 1.19 -0.97
C THR A 377 -14.18 0.81 0.27
N GLY A 378 -13.60 0.95 1.44
CA GLY A 378 -14.30 0.76 2.71
C GLY A 378 -15.41 1.80 2.91
N ILE A 379 -16.55 1.36 3.43
CA ILE A 379 -17.72 2.22 3.69
C ILE A 379 -17.40 3.34 4.69
N GLU A 380 -16.47 3.09 5.60
CA GLU A 380 -15.99 4.06 6.58
C GLU A 380 -15.27 5.26 5.94
N ASP A 381 -14.63 5.04 4.79
CA ASP A 381 -14.00 6.11 4.03
C ASP A 381 -15.01 6.88 3.17
N VAL A 382 -16.07 6.20 2.70
CA VAL A 382 -17.21 6.85 2.01
C VAL A 382 -17.92 7.81 2.94
N GLU A 383 -18.12 7.43 4.21
CA GLU A 383 -18.83 8.25 5.20
C GLU A 383 -18.16 9.62 5.43
N ARG A 384 -16.84 9.71 5.30
CA ARG A 384 -16.07 10.93 5.53
C ARG A 384 -15.46 11.57 4.27
N SER A 385 -15.99 11.25 3.10
CA SER A 385 -15.52 11.79 1.83
C SER A 385 -16.05 13.21 1.55
N ILE A 386 -15.56 13.81 0.47
CA ILE A 386 -16.01 15.07 -0.16
C ILE A 386 -15.46 16.32 0.56
N PHE A 387 -16.02 16.76 1.70
CA PHE A 387 -15.63 18.01 2.34
C PHE A 387 -14.76 17.82 3.58
N ASP A 388 -14.65 16.58 4.06
CA ASP A 388 -14.09 16.34 5.38
C ASP A 388 -12.61 16.05 5.35
N LYS A 389 -12.18 14.93 4.79
CA LYS A 389 -10.76 14.57 4.76
C LYS A 389 -10.29 14.25 3.35
N TYR A 390 -10.57 13.04 2.92
CA TYR A 390 -10.03 12.45 1.73
C TYR A 390 -11.12 11.67 0.99
N ASN A 391 -11.22 11.85 -0.30
CA ASN A 391 -12.24 11.16 -1.09
C ASN A 391 -11.65 9.91 -1.74
N THR A 392 -11.63 8.80 -1.01
CA THR A 392 -11.05 7.54 -1.46
C THR A 392 -11.76 7.01 -2.71
N VAL A 393 -13.09 7.11 -2.79
CA VAL A 393 -13.85 6.70 -3.99
C VAL A 393 -13.38 7.45 -5.24
N LEU A 394 -13.19 8.76 -5.14
CA LEU A 394 -12.71 9.56 -6.27
C LEU A 394 -11.26 9.22 -6.62
N HIS A 395 -10.42 8.99 -5.61
CA HIS A 395 -9.03 8.61 -5.78
C HIS A 395 -8.90 7.31 -6.58
N GLU A 396 -9.55 6.26 -6.11
CA GLU A 396 -9.52 4.94 -6.75
C GLU A 396 -10.16 4.95 -8.15
N LEU A 397 -11.27 5.65 -8.32
CA LEU A 397 -11.86 5.85 -9.64
C LEU A 397 -10.89 6.58 -10.59
N THR A 398 -10.09 7.54 -10.07
CA THR A 398 -9.12 8.25 -10.91
C THR A 398 -8.03 7.30 -11.42
N HIS A 399 -7.63 6.28 -10.66
CA HIS A 399 -6.75 5.22 -11.15
C HIS A 399 -7.38 4.46 -12.32
N GLN A 400 -8.66 4.08 -12.22
CA GLN A 400 -9.35 3.41 -13.33
C GLN A 400 -9.46 4.31 -14.57
N VAL A 401 -9.75 5.59 -14.39
CA VAL A 401 -9.76 6.57 -15.49
C VAL A 401 -8.37 6.70 -16.11
N HIS A 402 -7.31 6.81 -15.28
CA HIS A 402 -5.93 6.84 -15.77
C HIS A 402 -5.60 5.60 -16.61
N GLY A 403 -6.03 4.42 -16.15
CA GLY A 403 -5.83 3.15 -16.85
C GLY A 403 -6.52 3.04 -18.21
N VAL A 404 -7.49 3.92 -18.52
CA VAL A 404 -8.19 3.93 -19.82
C VAL A 404 -7.89 5.19 -20.66
N LEU A 405 -7.01 6.07 -20.20
CA LEU A 405 -6.57 7.22 -21.01
C LEU A 405 -5.92 6.74 -22.32
N THR A 406 -6.13 7.51 -23.40
CA THR A 406 -5.38 7.30 -24.64
C THR A 406 -3.88 7.50 -24.39
N ALA A 407 -3.05 6.95 -25.28
CA ALA A 407 -1.59 7.09 -25.16
C ALA A 407 -1.12 8.55 -25.08
N ASP A 408 -1.74 9.46 -25.86
CA ASP A 408 -1.40 10.89 -25.83
C ASP A 408 -1.80 11.55 -24.50
N GLN A 409 -2.97 11.21 -23.99
CA GLN A 409 -3.44 11.72 -22.70
C GLN A 409 -2.54 11.24 -21.54
N ALA A 410 -2.20 9.94 -21.53
CA ALA A 410 -1.32 9.35 -20.52
C ALA A 410 0.10 9.97 -20.58
N ARG A 411 0.68 10.15 -21.79
CA ARG A 411 1.96 10.85 -21.97
C ARG A 411 1.90 12.31 -21.48
N GLY A 412 0.76 12.98 -21.66
CA GLY A 412 0.55 14.33 -21.15
C GLY A 412 0.62 14.40 -19.62
N ILE A 413 0.01 13.43 -18.91
CA ILE A 413 0.09 13.35 -17.45
C ILE A 413 1.51 12.97 -16.99
N GLU A 414 2.15 12.00 -17.67
CA GLU A 414 3.54 11.62 -17.39
C GLU A 414 4.50 12.82 -17.50
N ALA A 415 4.37 13.63 -18.56
CA ALA A 415 5.20 14.83 -18.73
C ALA A 415 5.00 15.84 -17.58
N LEU A 416 3.78 15.99 -17.08
CA LEU A 416 3.50 16.85 -15.92
C LEU A 416 4.12 16.29 -14.64
N TYR A 417 4.05 14.97 -14.44
CA TYR A 417 4.69 14.30 -13.31
C TYR A 417 6.20 14.49 -13.30
N GLN A 418 6.88 14.31 -14.45
CA GLN A 418 8.31 14.53 -14.57
C GLN A 418 8.71 15.99 -14.32
N GLN A 419 7.89 16.95 -14.76
CA GLN A 419 8.11 18.37 -14.43
C GLN A 419 7.94 18.62 -12.91
N ALA A 420 6.93 18.02 -12.27
CA ALA A 420 6.73 18.13 -10.82
C ALA A 420 7.92 17.52 -10.05
N LYS A 421 8.40 16.36 -10.48
CA LYS A 421 9.58 15.68 -9.92
C LYS A 421 10.84 16.57 -10.04
N ALA A 422 11.06 17.19 -11.19
CA ALA A 422 12.18 18.10 -11.40
C ALA A 422 12.07 19.37 -10.55
N ARG A 423 10.85 19.90 -10.32
CA ARG A 423 10.62 21.04 -9.41
C ARG A 423 10.90 20.62 -7.96
N ASP A 424 10.40 19.45 -7.53
CA ASP A 424 10.58 18.95 -6.17
C ASP A 424 12.05 18.73 -5.83
N ALA A 425 12.83 18.17 -6.76
CA ALA A 425 14.27 17.96 -6.59
C ALA A 425 15.04 19.27 -6.32
N LYS A 426 14.59 20.39 -6.91
CA LYS A 426 15.21 21.71 -6.76
C LYS A 426 14.70 22.50 -5.54
N THR A 427 13.70 22.01 -4.83
CA THR A 427 13.07 22.72 -3.71
C THR A 427 13.54 22.12 -2.39
N PRO A 428 14.44 22.78 -1.62
CA PRO A 428 14.90 22.28 -0.33
C PRO A 428 13.78 22.17 0.69
N ASP A 429 12.91 23.18 0.76
CA ASP A 429 11.73 23.19 1.64
C ASP A 429 10.60 22.34 1.03
N LYS A 430 10.48 21.10 1.47
CA LYS A 430 9.49 20.16 0.96
C LYS A 430 8.03 20.56 1.25
N SER A 431 7.79 21.53 2.14
CA SER A 431 6.47 22.15 2.31
C SER A 431 6.03 22.94 1.10
N LYS A 432 7.01 23.43 0.30
CA LYS A 432 6.83 24.17 -0.94
C LYS A 432 7.16 23.33 -2.19
N GLY A 433 7.39 22.02 -2.00
CA GLY A 433 7.85 21.12 -3.06
C GLY A 433 6.90 20.95 -4.22
N GLY A 434 7.35 20.23 -5.25
CA GLY A 434 6.64 20.04 -6.51
C GLY A 434 5.40 19.16 -6.45
N PHE A 435 5.15 18.49 -5.31
CA PHE A 435 4.04 17.57 -5.13
C PHE A 435 3.06 18.02 -4.02
N LEU A 436 1.79 17.64 -4.16
CA LEU A 436 0.75 17.88 -3.15
C LEU A 436 1.10 17.23 -1.82
N SER A 437 1.54 15.98 -1.88
CA SER A 437 1.97 15.18 -0.73
C SER A 437 3.19 14.34 -1.08
N ARG A 438 3.79 13.71 -0.08
CA ARG A 438 4.84 12.72 -0.32
C ARG A 438 4.32 11.52 -1.15
N TYR A 439 3.07 11.13 -0.92
CA TYR A 439 2.43 10.02 -1.61
C TYR A 439 2.23 10.32 -3.09
N ALA A 440 1.76 11.54 -3.44
CA ALA A 440 1.68 12.03 -4.82
C ALA A 440 3.03 11.95 -5.58
N GLY A 441 4.14 12.10 -4.86
CA GLY A 441 5.48 11.98 -5.46
C GLY A 441 5.93 10.55 -5.74
N GLY A 442 5.19 9.54 -5.28
CA GLY A 442 5.56 8.12 -5.38
C GLY A 442 5.44 7.55 -6.79
N SER A 443 4.44 7.97 -7.54
CA SER A 443 4.21 7.52 -8.93
C SER A 443 3.34 8.51 -9.70
N VAL A 444 3.35 8.41 -11.02
CA VAL A 444 2.45 9.18 -11.90
C VAL A 444 0.97 8.87 -11.62
N TRP A 445 0.67 7.65 -11.18
CA TRP A 445 -0.68 7.21 -10.81
C TRP A 445 -1.20 7.98 -9.60
N GLU A 446 -0.40 8.01 -8.52
CA GLU A 446 -0.74 8.73 -7.30
C GLU A 446 -0.76 10.26 -7.51
N TYR A 447 0.17 10.77 -8.32
CA TYR A 447 0.19 12.18 -8.68
C TYR A 447 -1.11 12.65 -9.33
N PHE A 448 -1.64 11.87 -10.28
CA PHE A 448 -2.87 12.21 -10.98
C PHE A 448 -4.09 12.03 -10.06
N ALA A 449 -4.15 10.95 -9.29
CA ALA A 449 -5.25 10.66 -8.36
C ALA A 449 -5.34 11.69 -7.23
N GLU A 450 -4.20 12.05 -6.61
CA GLU A 450 -4.12 13.10 -5.60
C GLU A 450 -4.51 14.48 -6.16
N GLY A 451 -4.10 14.79 -7.39
CA GLY A 451 -4.49 16.01 -8.08
C GLY A 451 -6.00 16.11 -8.30
N ALA A 452 -6.63 15.02 -8.76
CA ALA A 452 -8.08 14.95 -8.94
C ALA A 452 -8.83 15.09 -7.62
N ASN A 453 -8.33 14.44 -6.58
CA ASN A 453 -8.87 14.54 -5.23
C ASN A 453 -8.78 15.97 -4.70
N ALA A 454 -7.64 16.64 -4.87
CA ALA A 454 -7.45 18.04 -4.48
C ALA A 454 -8.39 18.99 -5.20
N GLU A 455 -8.58 18.84 -6.53
CA GLU A 455 -9.49 19.70 -7.30
C GLU A 455 -10.93 19.58 -6.79
N ALA A 456 -11.35 18.40 -6.33
CA ALA A 456 -12.67 18.18 -5.75
C ALA A 456 -12.79 18.60 -4.26
N SER A 457 -11.68 18.89 -3.59
CA SER A 457 -11.62 19.15 -2.14
C SER A 457 -11.24 20.61 -1.85
N PRO A 458 -12.21 21.55 -1.78
CA PRO A 458 -11.91 22.92 -1.40
C PRO A 458 -11.45 22.98 0.08
N ARG A 459 -10.59 23.93 0.41
CA ARG A 459 -10.18 24.21 1.78
C ARG A 459 -11.40 24.64 2.61
N ARG A 460 -11.49 24.14 3.84
CA ARG A 460 -12.59 24.49 4.77
C ARG A 460 -12.48 25.94 5.25
N ASP A 461 -11.27 26.33 5.65
CA ASP A 461 -10.90 27.66 6.16
C ASP A 461 -9.40 27.92 5.98
N ALA A 462 -8.91 29.08 6.44
CA ALA A 462 -7.52 29.48 6.31
C ALA A 462 -6.53 28.61 7.12
N TYR A 463 -7.02 27.85 8.08
CA TYR A 463 -6.23 27.02 8.99
C TYR A 463 -6.34 25.52 8.66
N ASP A 464 -7.11 25.17 7.64
CA ASP A 464 -7.21 23.82 7.14
C ASP A 464 -5.83 23.34 6.66
N GLY A 465 -5.18 22.52 7.47
CA GLY A 465 -3.83 22.01 7.24
C GLY A 465 -3.76 20.82 6.23
N ARG A 466 -4.90 20.39 5.68
CA ARG A 466 -4.89 19.28 4.70
C ARG A 466 -4.01 19.61 3.50
N GLU A 467 -3.25 18.62 3.07
CA GLU A 467 -2.34 18.75 1.91
C GLU A 467 -3.11 18.63 0.59
N ILE A 468 -4.11 17.73 0.54
CA ILE A 468 -4.87 17.42 -0.67
C ILE A 468 -6.09 18.34 -0.74
N VAL A 469 -5.84 19.57 -1.10
CA VAL A 469 -6.87 20.61 -1.26
C VAL A 469 -6.63 21.45 -2.51
N ARG A 470 -7.73 21.98 -3.06
CA ARG A 470 -7.71 22.75 -4.33
C ARG A 470 -6.78 23.95 -4.28
N GLU A 471 -6.77 24.69 -3.20
CA GLU A 471 -5.95 25.89 -3.04
C GLU A 471 -4.46 25.57 -3.08
N ARG A 472 -4.06 24.42 -2.54
CA ARG A 472 -2.68 23.96 -2.64
C ARG A 472 -2.35 23.51 -4.06
N LEU A 473 -3.25 22.78 -4.74
CA LEU A 473 -3.07 22.39 -6.14
C LEU A 473 -2.90 23.62 -7.05
N ILE A 474 -3.71 24.68 -6.83
CA ILE A 474 -3.57 25.95 -7.55
C ILE A 474 -2.18 26.56 -7.33
N ALA A 475 -1.69 26.50 -6.10
CA ALA A 475 -0.42 27.16 -5.74
C ALA A 475 0.81 26.41 -6.29
N ILE A 476 0.82 25.07 -6.27
CA ILE A 476 2.03 24.30 -6.56
C ILE A 476 2.02 23.65 -7.95
N ASP A 477 0.85 23.31 -8.50
CA ASP A 477 0.74 22.66 -9.81
C ASP A 477 -0.50 23.08 -10.61
N PRO A 478 -0.55 24.35 -11.08
CA PRO A 478 -1.65 24.84 -11.89
C PRO A 478 -1.78 24.12 -13.24
N ALA A 479 -0.69 23.50 -13.75
CA ALA A 479 -0.69 22.76 -15.00
C ALA A 479 -1.44 21.41 -14.85
N LEU A 480 -1.18 20.68 -13.77
CA LEU A 480 -1.94 19.47 -13.42
C LEU A 480 -3.42 19.81 -13.25
N ARG A 481 -3.72 20.87 -12.49
CA ARG A 481 -5.10 21.34 -12.32
C ARG A 481 -5.80 21.59 -13.65
N ALA A 482 -5.16 22.33 -14.55
CA ALA A 482 -5.72 22.63 -15.87
C ALA A 482 -5.97 21.34 -16.69
N ALA A 483 -5.09 20.34 -16.59
CA ALA A 483 -5.29 19.05 -17.23
C ALA A 483 -6.52 18.32 -16.64
N ILE A 484 -6.65 18.24 -15.32
CA ILE A 484 -7.80 17.62 -14.64
C ILE A 484 -9.11 18.30 -15.03
N GLN A 485 -9.13 19.63 -15.05
CA GLN A 485 -10.32 20.38 -15.46
C GLN A 485 -10.74 20.09 -16.90
N ARG A 486 -9.76 19.93 -17.82
CA ARG A 486 -10.06 19.51 -19.21
C ARG A 486 -10.70 18.12 -19.24
N PHE A 487 -10.20 17.16 -18.46
CA PHE A 487 -10.80 15.83 -18.36
C PHE A 487 -12.22 15.88 -17.77
N TYR A 488 -12.46 16.65 -16.72
CA TYR A 488 -13.80 16.79 -16.12
C TYR A 488 -14.79 17.45 -17.09
N ALA A 489 -14.32 18.31 -17.97
CA ALA A 489 -15.14 18.94 -19.01
C ALA A 489 -15.38 18.05 -20.25
N GLN A 490 -14.65 16.95 -20.40
CA GLN A 490 -14.75 16.04 -21.54
C GLN A 490 -16.15 15.40 -21.57
N ARG A 491 -16.78 15.36 -22.75
CA ARG A 491 -18.10 14.78 -22.96
C ARG A 491 -18.05 13.47 -23.74
N ASP A 492 -17.10 13.35 -24.65
CA ASP A 492 -16.88 12.15 -25.45
C ASP A 492 -15.61 11.45 -25.01
N THR A 493 -15.75 10.23 -24.50
CA THR A 493 -14.68 9.38 -23.99
C THR A 493 -14.51 8.10 -24.82
N ARG A 494 -15.17 7.98 -25.98
CA ARG A 494 -15.14 6.78 -26.84
C ARG A 494 -13.73 6.43 -27.33
N ALA A 495 -12.84 7.41 -27.45
CA ALA A 495 -11.42 7.17 -27.75
C ALA A 495 -10.70 6.31 -26.68
N SER A 496 -11.22 6.23 -25.47
CA SER A 496 -10.72 5.38 -24.39
C SER A 496 -11.22 3.92 -24.46
N LEU A 497 -12.22 3.63 -25.27
CA LEU A 497 -12.85 2.30 -25.32
C LEU A 497 -11.89 1.18 -25.75
N PRO A 498 -10.98 1.36 -26.75
CA PRO A 498 -10.03 0.32 -27.09
C PRO A 498 -9.18 -0.11 -25.89
N VAL A 499 -8.72 0.86 -25.11
CA VAL A 499 -7.90 0.61 -23.91
C VAL A 499 -8.71 -0.08 -22.81
N ALA A 500 -9.95 0.32 -22.60
CA ALA A 500 -10.83 -0.34 -21.63
C ALA A 500 -11.08 -1.80 -22.01
N LEU A 501 -11.23 -2.11 -23.31
CA LEU A 501 -11.36 -3.50 -23.81
C LEU A 501 -10.08 -4.30 -23.61
N VAL A 502 -8.91 -3.69 -23.79
CA VAL A 502 -7.62 -4.34 -23.48
C VAL A 502 -7.54 -4.69 -22.01
N ASN A 503 -7.90 -3.76 -21.11
CA ASN A 503 -7.90 -4.02 -19.67
C ASN A 503 -8.86 -5.16 -19.29
N ALA A 504 -10.07 -5.17 -19.88
CA ALA A 504 -11.02 -6.27 -19.72
C ALA A 504 -10.45 -7.62 -20.18
N GLY A 505 -9.79 -7.63 -21.34
CA GLY A 505 -9.15 -8.83 -21.87
C GLY A 505 -7.99 -9.32 -20.99
N ASN A 506 -7.17 -8.42 -20.49
CA ASN A 506 -6.09 -8.74 -19.56
C ASN A 506 -6.64 -9.35 -18.27
N GLN A 507 -7.72 -8.79 -17.70
CA GLN A 507 -8.38 -9.39 -16.55
C GLN A 507 -8.86 -10.82 -16.83
N LYS A 508 -9.40 -11.08 -18.05
CA LYS A 508 -9.76 -12.43 -18.45
C LYS A 508 -8.55 -13.37 -18.59
N LEU A 509 -7.40 -12.85 -19.01
CA LEU A 509 -6.15 -13.63 -18.99
C LEU A 509 -5.71 -13.97 -17.57
N GLU A 510 -5.77 -13.01 -16.65
CA GLU A 510 -5.48 -13.22 -15.22
C GLU A 510 -6.41 -14.27 -14.61
N ASP A 511 -7.66 -14.34 -15.05
CA ASP A 511 -8.62 -15.39 -14.68
C ASP A 511 -8.41 -16.73 -15.39
N GLY A 512 -7.44 -16.86 -16.28
CA GLY A 512 -7.22 -18.07 -17.10
C GLY A 512 -8.17 -18.25 -18.29
N LYS A 513 -8.98 -17.22 -18.60
CA LYS A 513 -10.06 -17.27 -19.58
C LYS A 513 -9.60 -16.74 -20.95
N LEU A 514 -8.57 -17.38 -21.55
CA LEU A 514 -8.00 -16.96 -22.84
C LEU A 514 -9.07 -16.82 -23.95
N ALA A 515 -10.02 -17.75 -24.01
CA ALA A 515 -11.08 -17.74 -25.02
C ALA A 515 -12.01 -16.51 -24.90
N GLU A 516 -12.19 -15.98 -23.68
CA GLU A 516 -12.97 -14.76 -23.44
C GLU A 516 -12.15 -13.49 -23.68
N ALA A 517 -10.82 -13.53 -23.49
CA ALA A 517 -9.92 -12.40 -23.69
C ALA A 517 -9.75 -12.05 -25.19
N LYS A 518 -9.56 -13.05 -26.04
CA LYS A 518 -9.29 -12.87 -27.48
C LYS A 518 -10.29 -11.98 -28.22
N PRO A 519 -11.62 -12.15 -28.09
CA PRO A 519 -12.59 -11.28 -28.77
C PRO A 519 -12.52 -9.83 -28.28
N LEU A 520 -12.14 -9.57 -27.05
CA LEU A 520 -11.95 -8.22 -26.49
C LEU A 520 -10.76 -7.52 -27.15
N PHE A 521 -9.63 -8.20 -27.28
CA PHE A 521 -8.44 -7.69 -27.98
C PHE A 521 -8.71 -7.46 -29.46
N ALA A 522 -9.38 -8.40 -30.13
CA ALA A 522 -9.76 -8.25 -31.53
C ALA A 522 -10.70 -7.04 -31.74
N ARG A 523 -11.65 -6.79 -30.81
CA ARG A 523 -12.51 -5.63 -30.84
C ARG A 523 -11.74 -4.33 -30.61
N ALA A 524 -10.79 -4.33 -29.68
CA ALA A 524 -9.91 -3.19 -29.42
C ALA A 524 -9.11 -2.81 -30.67
N LEU A 525 -8.48 -3.79 -31.34
CA LEU A 525 -7.75 -3.59 -32.59
C LEU A 525 -8.63 -3.15 -33.75
N LYS A 526 -9.89 -3.61 -33.81
CA LYS A 526 -10.85 -3.11 -34.81
C LYS A 526 -11.16 -1.62 -34.62
N LEU A 527 -11.22 -1.13 -33.39
CA LEU A 527 -11.48 0.27 -33.07
C LEU A 527 -10.22 1.14 -33.20
N ALA A 528 -9.05 0.58 -32.87
CA ALA A 528 -7.76 1.27 -32.91
C ALA A 528 -6.67 0.32 -33.43
N PRO A 529 -6.51 0.16 -34.77
CA PRO A 529 -5.65 -0.87 -35.36
C PRO A 529 -4.16 -0.73 -35.05
N THR A 530 -3.75 0.44 -34.63
CA THR A 530 -2.34 0.75 -34.27
C THR A 530 -2.17 1.08 -32.79
N ASP A 531 -3.14 0.81 -31.92
CA ASP A 531 -2.95 1.01 -30.47
C ASP A 531 -1.91 0.01 -29.94
N GLU A 532 -0.83 0.52 -29.34
CA GLU A 532 0.30 -0.30 -28.86
C GLU A 532 -0.11 -1.32 -27.81
N ARG A 533 -1.04 -0.94 -26.90
CA ARG A 533 -1.51 -1.83 -25.83
C ARG A 533 -2.35 -2.97 -26.39
N ALA A 534 -3.22 -2.66 -27.36
CA ALA A 534 -4.03 -3.67 -28.04
C ALA A 534 -3.18 -4.62 -28.88
N LEU A 535 -2.15 -4.12 -29.55
CA LEU A 535 -1.18 -4.93 -30.29
C LEU A 535 -0.41 -5.87 -29.34
N THR A 536 0.12 -5.35 -28.22
CA THR A 536 0.82 -6.16 -27.21
C THR A 536 -0.09 -7.22 -26.58
N ALA A 537 -1.31 -6.85 -26.22
CA ALA A 537 -2.27 -7.79 -25.62
C ALA A 537 -2.64 -8.94 -26.57
N GLN A 538 -2.86 -8.62 -27.85
CA GLN A 538 -3.12 -9.64 -28.87
C GLN A 538 -1.90 -10.54 -29.13
N LEU A 539 -0.68 -9.98 -29.13
CA LEU A 539 0.56 -10.73 -29.23
C LEU A 539 0.70 -11.74 -28.10
N ASN A 540 0.45 -11.30 -26.85
CA ASN A 540 0.49 -12.17 -25.68
C ASN A 540 -0.55 -13.29 -25.77
N ALA A 541 -1.77 -12.99 -26.18
CA ALA A 541 -2.81 -14.01 -26.36
C ALA A 541 -2.43 -15.06 -27.40
N LEU A 542 -1.85 -14.65 -28.52
CA LEU A 542 -1.36 -15.55 -29.55
C LEU A 542 -0.17 -16.40 -29.08
N ALA A 543 0.73 -15.81 -28.28
CA ALA A 543 1.85 -16.52 -27.68
C ALA A 543 1.38 -17.60 -26.69
N ILE A 544 0.39 -17.27 -25.85
CA ILE A 544 -0.24 -18.22 -24.91
C ILE A 544 -0.93 -19.36 -25.67
N GLU A 545 -1.54 -19.08 -26.81
CA GLU A 545 -2.17 -20.09 -27.66
C GLU A 545 -1.17 -20.99 -28.40
N GLY A 546 0.11 -20.55 -28.50
CA GLY A 546 1.16 -21.27 -29.22
C GLY A 546 1.17 -21.03 -30.74
N ASP A 547 0.46 -20.00 -31.21
CA ASP A 547 0.44 -19.65 -32.66
C ASP A 547 1.64 -18.76 -33.03
N GLY A 548 2.82 -19.36 -33.10
CA GLY A 548 4.07 -18.66 -33.43
C GLY A 548 4.10 -18.00 -34.81
N ALA A 549 3.28 -18.48 -35.76
CA ALA A 549 3.18 -17.87 -37.08
C ALA A 549 2.41 -16.53 -37.00
N ALA A 550 1.25 -16.53 -36.35
CA ALA A 550 0.46 -15.33 -36.16
C ALA A 550 1.17 -14.30 -35.26
N VAL A 551 1.95 -14.73 -34.26
CA VAL A 551 2.83 -13.87 -33.48
C VAL A 551 3.83 -13.15 -34.38
N GLY A 552 4.54 -13.87 -35.26
CA GLY A 552 5.52 -13.28 -36.18
C GLY A 552 4.91 -12.27 -37.15
N GLU A 553 3.76 -12.56 -37.71
CA GLU A 553 3.04 -11.63 -38.61
C GLU A 553 2.57 -10.37 -37.91
N LEU A 554 1.94 -10.49 -36.71
CA LEU A 554 1.47 -9.36 -35.94
C LEU A 554 2.64 -8.52 -35.43
N ALA A 555 3.74 -9.15 -35.00
CA ALA A 555 4.95 -8.48 -34.54
C ALA A 555 5.56 -7.56 -35.62
N ALA A 556 5.66 -8.08 -36.86
CA ALA A 556 6.16 -7.28 -37.98
C ALA A 556 5.30 -6.04 -38.26
N ARG A 557 3.99 -6.17 -38.25
CA ARG A 557 3.05 -5.06 -38.42
C ARG A 557 3.16 -4.04 -37.24
N ALA A 558 3.24 -4.54 -36.01
CA ALA A 558 3.31 -3.72 -34.82
C ALA A 558 4.58 -2.84 -34.81
N LEU A 559 5.74 -3.43 -35.08
CA LEU A 559 7.01 -2.71 -35.14
C LEU A 559 7.07 -1.73 -36.32
N ALA A 560 6.44 -2.04 -37.47
CA ALA A 560 6.34 -1.11 -38.59
C ALA A 560 5.48 0.13 -38.24
N ALA A 561 4.42 -0.04 -37.46
CA ALA A 561 3.56 1.05 -37.00
C ALA A 561 4.24 1.92 -35.93
N HIS A 562 5.05 1.33 -35.07
CA HIS A 562 5.67 2.00 -33.92
C HIS A 562 7.18 1.68 -33.78
N PRO A 563 8.03 2.11 -34.72
CA PRO A 563 9.44 1.72 -34.74
C PRO A 563 10.27 2.23 -33.57
N ARG A 564 9.76 3.23 -32.84
CA ARG A 564 10.45 3.85 -31.68
C ARG A 564 9.81 3.54 -30.33
N SER A 565 8.77 2.71 -30.27
CA SER A 565 8.16 2.31 -29.01
C SER A 565 9.00 1.23 -28.32
N GLY A 566 9.63 1.55 -27.20
CA GLY A 566 10.35 0.60 -26.35
C GLY A 566 9.40 -0.41 -25.73
N ALA A 567 8.24 0.04 -25.26
CA ALA A 567 7.23 -0.84 -24.64
C ALA A 567 6.72 -1.90 -25.61
N LEU A 568 6.37 -1.50 -26.85
CA LEU A 568 5.92 -2.45 -27.86
C LEU A 568 7.04 -3.39 -28.29
N ARG A 569 8.28 -2.89 -28.42
CA ARG A 569 9.44 -3.70 -28.76
C ARG A 569 9.70 -4.81 -27.73
N VAL A 570 9.59 -4.48 -26.44
CA VAL A 570 9.67 -5.46 -25.35
C VAL A 570 8.53 -6.48 -25.46
N GLY A 571 7.28 -6.03 -25.60
CA GLY A 571 6.13 -6.93 -25.76
C GLY A 571 6.25 -7.87 -26.97
N VAL A 572 6.80 -7.38 -28.09
CA VAL A 572 7.11 -8.21 -29.26
C VAL A 572 8.19 -9.25 -28.95
N ALA A 573 9.27 -8.84 -28.26
CA ALA A 573 10.36 -9.74 -27.90
C ALA A 573 9.87 -10.86 -26.98
N ASP A 574 9.09 -10.54 -25.95
CA ASP A 574 8.50 -11.50 -25.04
C ASP A 574 7.55 -12.46 -25.78
N ALA A 575 6.67 -11.95 -26.63
CA ALA A 575 5.75 -12.78 -27.40
C ALA A 575 6.47 -13.71 -28.37
N LEU A 576 7.53 -13.25 -29.04
CA LEU A 576 8.34 -14.07 -29.93
C LEU A 576 9.07 -15.19 -29.16
N TRP A 577 9.68 -14.84 -28.02
CA TRP A 577 10.36 -15.82 -27.18
C TRP A 577 9.39 -16.88 -26.65
N HIS A 578 8.28 -16.45 -26.10
CA HIS A 578 7.24 -17.36 -25.63
C HIS A 578 6.57 -18.16 -26.74
N GLY A 579 6.56 -17.63 -27.96
CA GLY A 579 6.14 -18.36 -29.18
C GLY A 579 7.20 -19.33 -29.71
N GLY A 580 8.29 -19.56 -28.96
CA GLY A 580 9.32 -20.56 -29.29
C GLY A 580 10.43 -20.06 -30.23
N ARG A 581 10.53 -18.75 -30.47
CA ARG A 581 11.62 -18.20 -31.28
C ARG A 581 12.95 -18.23 -30.52
N PRO A 582 14.08 -18.57 -31.21
CA PRO A 582 15.38 -18.63 -30.54
C PRO A 582 15.81 -17.31 -29.94
N LEU A 583 16.12 -17.30 -28.62
CA LEU A 583 16.47 -16.10 -27.87
C LEU A 583 17.71 -15.40 -28.45
N ALA A 584 18.81 -16.17 -28.72
CA ALA A 584 20.09 -15.61 -29.16
C ALA A 584 20.07 -15.07 -30.60
N THR A 585 19.33 -15.71 -31.54
CA THR A 585 19.44 -15.44 -32.97
C THR A 585 18.29 -14.60 -33.52
N GLU A 586 17.16 -14.56 -32.86
CA GLU A 586 15.98 -13.84 -33.35
C GLU A 586 15.50 -12.75 -32.33
N VAL A 587 15.30 -13.12 -31.09
CA VAL A 587 14.68 -12.22 -30.10
C VAL A 587 15.64 -11.09 -29.68
N LEU A 588 16.85 -11.41 -29.22
CA LEU A 588 17.83 -10.43 -28.78
C LEU A 588 18.26 -9.47 -29.90
N PRO A 589 18.59 -9.95 -31.13
CA PRO A 589 18.90 -9.04 -32.23
C PRO A 589 17.72 -8.14 -32.62
N GLY A 590 16.48 -8.65 -32.53
CA GLY A 590 15.27 -7.85 -32.76
C GLY A 590 15.07 -6.76 -31.71
N LEU A 591 15.28 -7.10 -30.46
CA LEU A 591 15.17 -6.18 -29.32
C LEU A 591 16.26 -5.10 -29.34
N ALA A 592 17.51 -5.46 -29.68
CA ALA A 592 18.64 -4.54 -29.74
C ALA A 592 18.70 -3.68 -31.03
N ARG A 593 17.87 -3.98 -32.04
CA ARG A 593 17.94 -3.26 -33.32
C ARG A 593 17.69 -1.77 -33.14
N ASP A 594 18.57 -0.94 -33.68
CA ASP A 594 18.48 0.55 -33.64
C ASP A 594 18.24 1.10 -32.22
N ILE A 595 18.79 0.43 -31.21
CA ILE A 595 18.58 0.80 -29.79
C ILE A 595 19.07 2.22 -29.48
N ASP A 596 20.09 2.73 -30.17
CA ASP A 596 20.65 4.06 -29.99
C ASP A 596 19.69 5.17 -30.46
N ALA A 597 18.70 4.83 -31.26
CA ALA A 597 17.64 5.75 -31.65
C ALA A 597 16.58 5.94 -30.55
N LEU A 598 16.53 5.05 -29.55
CA LEU A 598 15.64 5.13 -28.38
C LEU A 598 16.23 6.03 -27.30
N LYS A 599 15.37 6.75 -26.57
CA LYS A 599 15.79 7.65 -25.49
C LYS A 599 14.79 7.60 -24.32
N GLY A 600 15.27 8.01 -23.14
CA GLY A 600 14.43 8.11 -21.95
C GLY A 600 13.81 6.76 -21.59
N GLU A 601 12.51 6.76 -21.30
CA GLU A 601 11.75 5.59 -20.85
C GLU A 601 11.74 4.45 -21.89
N ASP A 602 11.66 4.74 -23.19
CA ASP A 602 11.69 3.70 -24.23
C ASP A 602 13.05 2.98 -24.26
N ARG A 603 14.15 3.70 -24.10
CA ARG A 603 15.50 3.11 -24.01
C ARG A 603 15.64 2.28 -22.73
N PHE A 604 15.23 2.82 -21.60
CA PHE A 604 15.24 2.17 -20.29
C PHE A 604 14.53 0.81 -20.31
N ARG A 605 13.31 0.76 -20.85
CA ARG A 605 12.52 -0.49 -20.95
C ARG A 605 13.25 -1.56 -21.78
N VAL A 606 13.85 -1.17 -22.89
CA VAL A 606 14.58 -2.10 -23.76
C VAL A 606 15.87 -2.57 -23.09
N ASP A 607 16.62 -1.68 -22.43
CA ASP A 607 17.83 -2.07 -21.69
C ASP A 607 17.52 -3.07 -20.58
N LEU A 608 16.41 -2.88 -19.83
CA LEU A 608 15.96 -3.81 -18.78
C LEU A 608 15.61 -5.19 -19.38
N ALA A 609 14.84 -5.22 -20.46
CA ALA A 609 14.48 -6.46 -21.13
C ALA A 609 15.71 -7.18 -21.73
N LEU A 610 16.66 -6.44 -22.30
CA LEU A 610 17.93 -7.01 -22.76
C LEU A 610 18.73 -7.62 -21.60
N ALA A 611 18.80 -6.93 -20.46
CA ALA A 611 19.49 -7.44 -19.29
C ALA A 611 18.90 -8.78 -18.82
N ASP A 612 17.57 -8.88 -18.74
CA ASP A 612 16.87 -10.10 -18.36
C ASP A 612 17.08 -11.23 -19.37
N HIS A 613 17.02 -10.94 -20.67
CA HIS A 613 17.24 -11.95 -21.70
C HIS A 613 18.70 -12.41 -21.78
N TYR A 614 19.68 -11.52 -21.61
CA TYR A 614 21.11 -11.92 -21.50
C TYR A 614 21.33 -12.82 -20.27
N ARG A 615 20.72 -12.47 -19.12
CA ARG A 615 20.78 -13.31 -17.93
C ARG A 615 20.17 -14.68 -18.16
N ARG A 616 19.00 -14.76 -18.81
CA ARG A 616 18.36 -16.03 -19.21
C ARG A 616 19.23 -16.87 -20.15
N LEU A 617 19.97 -16.23 -21.04
CA LEU A 617 20.92 -16.88 -21.94
C LEU A 617 22.19 -17.38 -21.24
N GLY A 618 22.48 -16.85 -20.06
CA GLY A 618 23.72 -17.09 -19.32
C GLY A 618 24.89 -16.18 -19.75
N ASP A 619 24.61 -15.17 -20.58
CA ASP A 619 25.60 -14.14 -20.95
C ASP A 619 25.68 -13.09 -19.83
N LEU A 620 26.34 -13.48 -18.73
CA LEU A 620 26.41 -12.67 -17.52
C LEU A 620 27.13 -11.32 -17.71
N PRO A 621 28.20 -11.19 -18.53
CA PRO A 621 28.80 -9.89 -18.80
C PRO A 621 27.85 -8.90 -19.46
N GLN A 622 27.16 -9.31 -20.52
CA GLN A 622 26.18 -8.45 -21.21
C GLN A 622 24.97 -8.11 -20.30
N ALA A 623 24.52 -9.08 -19.50
CA ALA A 623 23.47 -8.84 -18.52
C ALA A 623 23.87 -7.73 -17.50
N LEU A 624 25.08 -7.81 -16.94
CA LEU A 624 25.59 -6.83 -16.00
C LEU A 624 25.73 -5.43 -16.62
N GLU A 625 26.22 -5.35 -17.86
CA GLU A 625 26.35 -4.09 -18.60
C GLU A 625 24.96 -3.42 -18.79
N ALA A 626 23.98 -4.20 -19.22
CA ALA A 626 22.62 -3.71 -19.44
C ALA A 626 21.93 -3.30 -18.12
N TYR A 627 22.05 -4.09 -17.03
CA TYR A 627 21.54 -3.66 -15.71
C TYR A 627 22.22 -2.40 -15.21
N ASN A 628 23.53 -2.22 -15.44
CA ASN A 628 24.23 -1.00 -15.06
C ASN A 628 23.72 0.21 -15.83
N ALA A 629 23.39 0.06 -17.12
CA ALA A 629 22.78 1.14 -17.91
C ALA A 629 21.41 1.54 -17.37
N VAL A 630 20.56 0.55 -17.00
CA VAL A 630 19.26 0.78 -16.35
C VAL A 630 19.44 1.54 -15.05
N LEU A 631 20.36 1.12 -14.18
CA LEU A 631 20.59 1.72 -12.86
C LEU A 631 21.30 3.09 -12.94
N ALA A 632 22.01 3.37 -14.02
CA ALA A 632 22.52 4.71 -14.28
C ALA A 632 21.40 5.70 -14.63
N TYR A 633 20.30 5.21 -15.25
CA TYR A 633 19.12 6.02 -15.53
C TYR A 633 18.24 6.19 -14.30
N GLN A 634 17.99 5.07 -13.54
CA GLN A 634 17.19 5.05 -12.32
C GLN A 634 17.85 4.13 -11.28
N GLY A 635 18.60 4.71 -10.35
CA GLY A 635 19.48 4.00 -9.43
C GLY A 635 18.78 3.11 -8.39
N ASP A 636 17.49 3.33 -8.16
CA ASP A 636 16.65 2.61 -7.18
C ASP A 636 15.60 1.69 -7.84
N GLN A 637 15.82 1.30 -9.11
CA GLN A 637 14.91 0.40 -9.83
C GLN A 637 14.97 -1.03 -9.25
N PRO A 638 13.90 -1.52 -8.60
CA PRO A 638 13.93 -2.78 -7.87
C PRO A 638 14.22 -4.01 -8.77
N GLU A 639 13.60 -4.08 -9.94
CA GLU A 639 13.77 -5.19 -10.88
C GLU A 639 15.19 -5.27 -11.41
N ALA A 640 15.81 -4.12 -11.70
CA ALA A 640 17.19 -4.07 -12.16
C ALA A 640 18.19 -4.42 -11.04
N LEU A 641 17.99 -3.94 -9.83
CA LEU A 641 18.80 -4.31 -8.67
C LEU A 641 18.69 -5.81 -8.38
N TRP A 642 17.48 -6.37 -8.41
CA TRP A 642 17.25 -7.81 -8.22
C TRP A 642 17.92 -8.63 -9.31
N GLY A 643 17.68 -8.29 -10.58
CA GLY A 643 18.29 -9.00 -11.72
C GLY A 643 19.82 -8.93 -11.70
N ARG A 644 20.39 -7.77 -11.33
CA ARG A 644 21.83 -7.59 -11.16
C ARG A 644 22.36 -8.41 -9.99
N ALA A 645 21.70 -8.42 -8.85
CA ALA A 645 22.06 -9.23 -7.68
C ALA A 645 22.13 -10.71 -8.04
N ALA A 646 21.07 -11.24 -8.70
CA ALA A 646 21.05 -12.64 -9.17
C ALA A 646 22.17 -12.94 -10.19
N THR A 647 22.50 -11.96 -11.05
CA THR A 647 23.58 -12.09 -12.02
C THR A 647 24.95 -12.11 -11.33
N LEU A 648 25.19 -11.21 -10.37
CA LEU A 648 26.41 -11.16 -9.55
C LEU A 648 26.60 -12.45 -8.73
N ALA A 649 25.53 -12.98 -8.16
CA ALA A 649 25.53 -14.24 -7.43
C ALA A 649 25.92 -15.45 -8.33
N ALA A 650 25.65 -15.37 -9.63
CA ALA A 650 26.10 -16.35 -10.60
C ALA A 650 27.57 -16.19 -11.01
N VAL A 651 28.19 -15.00 -10.77
CA VAL A 651 29.61 -14.74 -11.02
C VAL A 651 30.43 -15.15 -9.80
N ARG A 652 31.43 -15.98 -10.02
CA ARG A 652 32.27 -16.50 -8.95
C ARG A 652 32.94 -15.37 -8.13
N GLY A 653 32.75 -15.38 -6.81
CA GLY A 653 33.39 -14.43 -5.90
C GLY A 653 32.63 -13.09 -5.69
N GLN A 654 31.45 -12.90 -6.27
CA GLN A 654 30.69 -11.65 -6.16
C GLN A 654 29.55 -11.67 -5.10
N TRP A 655 29.53 -12.69 -4.22
CA TRP A 655 28.47 -12.91 -3.24
C TRP A 655 28.16 -11.70 -2.36
N GLU A 656 29.15 -11.06 -1.77
CA GLU A 656 28.93 -9.95 -0.85
C GLU A 656 28.28 -8.73 -1.53
N THR A 657 28.63 -8.50 -2.80
CA THR A 657 28.02 -7.43 -3.60
C THR A 657 26.56 -7.79 -3.94
N ALA A 658 26.32 -9.03 -4.36
CA ALA A 658 24.99 -9.54 -4.65
C ALA A 658 24.05 -9.41 -3.42
N PHE A 659 24.54 -9.80 -2.24
CA PHE A 659 23.76 -9.77 -1.01
C PHE A 659 23.38 -8.36 -0.59
N LYS A 660 24.27 -7.38 -0.75
CA LYS A 660 23.96 -5.97 -0.49
C LYS A 660 22.84 -5.44 -1.40
N GLU A 661 22.80 -5.90 -2.64
CA GLU A 661 21.73 -5.50 -3.58
C GLU A 661 20.43 -6.19 -3.26
N TYR A 662 20.41 -7.49 -2.94
CA TYR A 662 19.21 -8.16 -2.43
C TYR A 662 18.62 -7.43 -1.21
N GLU A 663 19.46 -7.04 -0.25
CA GLU A 663 19.03 -6.27 0.92
C GLU A 663 18.50 -4.88 0.55
N ALA A 664 19.09 -4.23 -0.46
CA ALA A 664 18.59 -2.95 -0.95
C ALA A 664 17.18 -3.09 -1.54
N VAL A 665 16.94 -4.12 -2.33
CA VAL A 665 15.60 -4.40 -2.89
C VAL A 665 14.61 -4.76 -1.78
N LEU A 666 15.01 -5.56 -0.78
CA LEU A 666 14.16 -5.91 0.36
C LEU A 666 13.72 -4.69 1.17
N ARG A 667 14.53 -3.62 1.22
CA ARG A 667 14.10 -2.34 1.82
C ARG A 667 13.02 -1.62 1.02
N LEU A 668 12.96 -1.86 -0.29
CA LEU A 668 11.95 -1.27 -1.19
C LEU A 668 10.71 -2.16 -1.32
N ARG A 669 10.86 -3.48 -1.19
CA ARG A 669 9.85 -4.51 -1.43
C ARG A 669 9.90 -5.58 -0.34
N THR A 670 9.46 -5.25 0.86
CA THR A 670 9.61 -6.11 2.05
C THR A 670 8.83 -7.42 1.98
N GLY A 671 7.70 -7.44 1.27
CA GLY A 671 6.80 -8.59 1.13
C GLY A 671 7.00 -9.42 -0.13
N LEU A 672 8.03 -9.16 -0.92
CA LEU A 672 8.24 -9.85 -2.21
C LEU A 672 8.84 -11.24 -2.00
N VAL A 673 7.98 -12.25 -1.93
CA VAL A 673 8.36 -13.67 -1.69
C VAL A 673 9.36 -14.19 -2.73
N PRO A 674 9.19 -14.00 -4.04
CA PRO A 674 10.16 -14.47 -5.03
C PRO A 674 11.57 -13.91 -4.82
N LEU A 675 11.70 -12.65 -4.40
CA LEU A 675 12.98 -12.03 -4.07
C LEU A 675 13.66 -12.71 -2.87
N ARG A 676 12.90 -12.97 -1.78
CA ARG A 676 13.40 -13.66 -0.59
C ARG A 676 13.83 -15.09 -0.92
N ARG A 677 13.07 -15.77 -1.77
CA ARG A 677 13.39 -17.11 -2.26
C ARG A 677 14.71 -17.12 -3.04
N ASP A 678 14.88 -16.22 -4.01
CA ASP A 678 16.11 -16.15 -4.81
C ASP A 678 17.31 -15.79 -3.92
N TYR A 679 17.14 -14.87 -3.00
CA TYR A 679 18.17 -14.53 -2.02
C TYR A 679 18.53 -15.72 -1.12
N ALA A 680 17.52 -16.44 -0.62
CA ALA A 680 17.75 -17.63 0.21
C ALA A 680 18.50 -18.73 -0.56
N LEU A 681 18.15 -18.96 -1.82
CA LEU A 681 18.83 -19.93 -2.69
C LEU A 681 20.31 -19.57 -2.87
N ASP A 682 20.61 -18.30 -3.12
CA ASP A 682 21.99 -17.82 -3.30
C ASP A 682 22.78 -17.82 -2.00
N LEU A 683 22.15 -17.54 -0.86
CA LEU A 683 22.74 -17.72 0.46
C LEU A 683 23.10 -19.18 0.75
N LEU A 684 22.21 -20.14 0.42
CA LEU A 684 22.51 -21.58 0.55
C LEU A 684 23.69 -21.99 -0.34
N ARG A 685 23.74 -21.51 -1.58
CA ARG A 685 24.86 -21.76 -2.51
C ARG A 685 26.18 -21.17 -2.01
N ALA A 686 26.13 -20.06 -1.29
CA ALA A 686 27.30 -19.43 -0.67
C ALA A 686 27.67 -20.04 0.71
N GLY A 687 26.91 -21.04 1.19
CA GLY A 687 27.14 -21.66 2.50
C GLY A 687 26.69 -20.81 3.70
N ARG A 688 25.87 -19.77 3.47
CA ARG A 688 25.34 -18.87 4.51
C ARG A 688 24.00 -19.40 5.06
N VAL A 689 24.04 -20.61 5.66
CA VAL A 689 22.85 -21.40 6.03
C VAL A 689 21.91 -20.65 6.98
N ASP A 690 22.43 -19.99 8.02
CA ASP A 690 21.57 -19.29 8.99
C ASP A 690 20.86 -18.08 8.38
N ALA A 691 21.53 -17.34 7.52
CA ALA A 691 20.91 -16.22 6.81
C ALA A 691 19.84 -16.71 5.82
N ALA A 692 20.09 -17.82 5.12
CA ALA A 692 19.10 -18.47 4.26
C ALA A 692 17.85 -18.91 5.05
N ARG A 693 18.07 -19.52 6.21
CA ARG A 693 17.00 -19.96 7.12
C ARG A 693 16.10 -18.79 7.53
N ALA A 694 16.70 -17.63 7.81
CA ALA A 694 15.93 -16.42 8.12
C ALA A 694 15.07 -15.96 6.95
N GLN A 695 15.61 -15.93 5.72
CA GLN A 695 14.83 -15.53 4.53
C GLN A 695 13.72 -16.52 4.21
N ILE A 696 13.97 -17.82 4.33
CA ILE A 696 12.95 -18.87 4.10
C ILE A 696 11.83 -18.75 5.14
N LYS A 697 12.16 -18.52 6.41
CA LYS A 697 11.16 -18.31 7.47
C LYS A 697 10.26 -17.12 7.15
N GLU A 698 10.85 -15.98 6.79
CA GLU A 698 10.10 -14.78 6.42
C GLU A 698 9.24 -15.01 5.16
N ALA A 699 9.78 -15.69 4.15
CA ALA A 699 9.02 -16.01 2.94
C ALA A 699 7.80 -16.88 3.25
N LEU A 700 7.92 -17.87 4.15
CA LEU A 700 6.80 -18.73 4.57
C LEU A 700 5.79 -18.01 5.49
N ILE A 701 6.21 -16.95 6.19
CA ILE A 701 5.27 -16.07 6.92
C ILE A 701 4.43 -15.27 5.91
N LEU A 702 5.06 -14.80 4.84
CA LEU A 702 4.40 -14.01 3.80
C LEU A 702 3.48 -14.85 2.91
N ASP A 703 3.95 -16.04 2.51
CA ASP A 703 3.19 -17.01 1.70
C ASP A 703 3.53 -18.45 2.17
N PRO A 704 2.72 -19.00 3.09
CA PRO A 704 2.93 -20.36 3.60
C PRO A 704 2.79 -21.47 2.55
N ALA A 705 2.17 -21.15 1.41
CA ALA A 705 1.84 -22.09 0.34
C ALA A 705 2.74 -21.92 -0.90
N ASP A 706 3.78 -21.09 -0.86
CA ASP A 706 4.72 -20.93 -2.00
C ASP A 706 5.53 -22.22 -2.20
N PRO A 707 5.35 -22.93 -3.35
CA PRO A 707 5.95 -24.23 -3.54
C PRO A 707 7.49 -24.21 -3.51
N ASP A 708 8.09 -23.19 -4.13
CA ASP A 708 9.54 -23.11 -4.22
C ASP A 708 10.18 -22.77 -2.87
N THR A 709 9.50 -21.97 -2.04
CA THR A 709 9.96 -21.70 -0.65
C THR A 709 9.86 -22.95 0.22
N LEU A 710 8.79 -23.76 0.03
CA LEU A 710 8.68 -25.06 0.71
C LEU A 710 9.78 -26.02 0.26
N ALA A 711 10.13 -26.02 -1.03
CA ALA A 711 11.27 -26.76 -1.54
C ALA A 711 12.59 -26.33 -0.88
N LEU A 712 12.82 -25.01 -0.72
CA LEU A 712 14.00 -24.49 0.00
C LEU A 712 14.00 -24.89 1.49
N LYS A 713 12.84 -24.96 2.13
CA LYS A 713 12.71 -25.54 3.49
C LYS A 713 13.15 -27.00 3.50
N GLY A 714 12.76 -27.76 2.49
CA GLY A 714 13.24 -29.15 2.30
C GLY A 714 14.75 -29.22 2.09
N TRP A 715 15.32 -28.28 1.33
CA TRP A 715 16.78 -28.20 1.15
C TRP A 715 17.49 -27.95 2.49
N LEU A 716 17.00 -27.03 3.31
CA LEU A 716 17.53 -26.81 4.67
C LEU A 716 17.50 -28.10 5.50
N ALA A 717 16.42 -28.87 5.43
CA ALA A 717 16.32 -30.13 6.14
C ALA A 717 17.39 -31.14 5.68
N LEU A 718 17.71 -31.18 4.37
CA LEU A 718 18.85 -31.98 3.85
C LEU A 718 20.18 -31.49 4.41
N VAL A 719 20.40 -30.19 4.48
CA VAL A 719 21.63 -29.62 5.10
C VAL A 719 21.73 -30.00 6.57
N ASP A 720 20.60 -30.03 7.29
CA ASP A 720 20.51 -30.45 8.70
C ASP A 720 20.57 -31.99 8.88
N GLY A 721 20.61 -32.78 7.78
CA GLY A 721 20.67 -34.24 7.82
C GLY A 721 19.32 -34.93 7.99
N ASP A 722 18.19 -34.19 7.95
CA ASP A 722 16.85 -34.75 8.05
C ASP A 722 16.21 -35.00 6.67
N ALA A 723 16.60 -36.11 6.04
CA ALA A 723 16.09 -36.48 4.73
C ALA A 723 14.58 -36.79 4.74
N THR A 724 14.01 -37.18 5.88
CA THR A 724 12.58 -37.43 6.02
C THR A 724 11.77 -36.15 5.98
N ALA A 725 12.18 -35.14 6.75
CA ALA A 725 11.56 -33.80 6.71
C ALA A 725 11.72 -33.16 5.32
N ALA A 726 12.87 -33.35 4.67
CA ALA A 726 13.10 -32.85 3.32
C ALA A 726 12.14 -33.45 2.30
N ARG A 727 11.93 -34.78 2.35
CA ARG A 727 10.98 -35.47 1.47
C ARG A 727 9.55 -34.95 1.66
N LEU A 728 9.11 -34.83 2.92
CA LEU A 728 7.77 -34.32 3.23
C LEU A 728 7.57 -32.89 2.75
N ALA A 729 8.56 -32.00 2.92
CA ALA A 729 8.50 -30.63 2.43
C ALA A 729 8.44 -30.56 0.90
N ALA A 730 9.20 -31.40 0.20
CA ALA A 730 9.18 -31.49 -1.25
C ALA A 730 7.87 -32.05 -1.79
N GLU A 731 7.29 -33.06 -1.14
CA GLU A 731 5.97 -33.62 -1.48
C GLU A 731 4.85 -32.59 -1.32
N GLU A 732 4.87 -31.80 -0.25
CA GLU A 732 3.94 -30.72 -0.06
C GLU A 732 4.14 -29.59 -1.09
N ALA A 733 5.38 -29.22 -1.41
CA ALA A 733 5.70 -28.30 -2.47
C ALA A 733 5.15 -28.75 -3.83
N LEU A 734 5.33 -30.03 -4.18
CA LEU A 734 4.81 -30.61 -5.44
C LEU A 734 3.28 -30.75 -5.45
N ARG A 735 2.66 -30.96 -4.30
CA ARG A 735 1.20 -30.97 -4.18
C ARG A 735 0.59 -29.60 -4.49
N LEU A 736 1.23 -28.53 -4.01
CA LEU A 736 0.82 -27.13 -4.25
C LEU A 736 1.27 -26.61 -5.63
N GLY A 737 2.45 -27.03 -6.09
CA GLY A 737 3.04 -26.59 -7.35
C GLY A 737 3.72 -27.74 -8.10
N PRO A 738 2.95 -28.57 -8.85
CA PRO A 738 3.50 -29.71 -9.59
C PRO A 738 4.57 -29.34 -10.64
N TRP A 739 4.71 -28.05 -10.93
CA TRP A 739 5.68 -27.50 -11.86
C TRP A 739 7.02 -27.09 -11.20
N SER A 740 7.15 -27.15 -9.87
CA SER A 740 8.36 -26.73 -9.17
C SER A 740 9.49 -27.70 -9.43
N ASP A 741 10.41 -27.31 -10.29
CA ASP A 741 11.61 -28.09 -10.60
C ASP A 741 12.52 -28.18 -9.36
N LEU A 742 12.59 -27.13 -8.56
CA LEU A 742 13.32 -27.12 -7.30
C LEU A 742 12.76 -28.18 -6.33
N ALA A 743 11.45 -28.32 -6.24
CA ALA A 743 10.80 -29.33 -5.40
C ALA A 743 11.12 -30.74 -5.88
N VAL A 744 11.14 -30.97 -7.22
CA VAL A 744 11.57 -32.28 -7.78
C VAL A 744 13.01 -32.59 -7.38
N ILE A 745 13.91 -31.62 -7.49
CA ILE A 745 15.34 -31.80 -7.13
C ILE A 745 15.48 -32.16 -5.65
N VAL A 746 14.81 -31.43 -4.78
CA VAL A 746 14.85 -31.69 -3.33
C VAL A 746 14.25 -33.06 -3.01
N GLN A 747 13.16 -33.45 -3.67
CA GLN A 747 12.57 -34.76 -3.52
C GLN A 747 13.55 -35.88 -3.93
N VAL A 748 14.19 -35.74 -5.08
CA VAL A 748 15.18 -36.69 -5.59
C VAL A 748 16.35 -36.82 -4.60
N ALA A 749 16.91 -35.71 -4.13
CA ALA A 749 18.00 -35.71 -3.17
C ALA A 749 17.60 -36.36 -1.82
N ALA A 750 16.39 -36.08 -1.35
CA ALA A 750 15.87 -36.68 -0.12
C ALA A 750 15.66 -38.21 -0.28
N LEU A 751 15.10 -38.66 -1.40
CA LEU A 751 14.92 -40.08 -1.69
C LEU A 751 16.26 -40.81 -1.81
N GLN A 752 17.27 -40.20 -2.43
CA GLN A 752 18.62 -40.74 -2.49
C GLN A 752 19.23 -40.89 -1.07
N ALA A 753 19.11 -39.83 -0.24
CA ALA A 753 19.60 -39.86 1.14
C ALA A 753 18.90 -40.93 2.00
N LEU A 754 17.64 -41.28 1.68
CA LEU A 754 16.88 -42.36 2.32
C LEU A 754 17.15 -43.75 1.72
N GLY A 755 18.05 -43.90 0.74
CA GLY A 755 18.38 -45.14 0.09
C GLY A 755 17.29 -45.63 -0.88
N GLN A 756 16.37 -44.79 -1.30
CA GLN A 756 15.24 -45.10 -2.18
C GLN A 756 15.57 -44.74 -3.65
N GLY A 757 16.63 -45.34 -4.20
CA GLY A 757 17.20 -45.00 -5.52
C GLY A 757 16.21 -45.12 -6.69
N ASP A 758 15.40 -46.19 -6.72
CA ASP A 758 14.42 -46.41 -7.80
C ASP A 758 13.34 -45.33 -7.79
N ALA A 759 12.85 -44.93 -6.60
CA ALA A 759 11.88 -43.84 -6.47
C ALA A 759 12.49 -42.49 -6.89
N ALA A 760 13.77 -42.26 -6.56
CA ALA A 760 14.50 -41.05 -6.97
C ALA A 760 14.62 -40.96 -8.49
N GLN A 761 14.94 -42.04 -9.18
CA GLN A 761 15.01 -42.11 -10.65
C GLN A 761 13.62 -41.89 -11.30
N ALA A 762 12.58 -42.50 -10.73
CA ALA A 762 11.21 -42.29 -11.20
C ALA A 762 10.76 -40.82 -11.04
N ALA A 763 11.10 -40.17 -9.94
CA ALA A 763 10.79 -38.74 -9.71
C ALA A 763 11.55 -37.81 -10.65
N LEU A 764 12.78 -38.18 -11.03
CA LEU A 764 13.65 -37.40 -11.93
C LEU A 764 13.29 -37.53 -13.41
N ALA A 765 12.70 -38.66 -13.83
CA ALA A 765 12.46 -38.98 -15.24
C ALA A 765 11.64 -37.93 -16.02
N PRO A 766 10.50 -37.39 -15.49
CA PRO A 766 9.74 -36.34 -16.17
C PRO A 766 10.56 -35.07 -16.41
N LEU A 767 11.39 -34.69 -15.44
CA LEU A 767 12.24 -33.48 -15.52
C LEU A 767 13.32 -33.69 -16.62
N LYS A 768 13.98 -34.83 -16.65
CA LYS A 768 14.94 -35.20 -17.71
C LYS A 768 14.30 -35.15 -19.10
N GLN A 769 13.13 -35.76 -19.27
CA GLN A 769 12.40 -35.74 -20.52
C GLN A 769 12.07 -34.32 -21.00
N ARG A 770 11.61 -33.47 -20.11
CA ARG A 770 11.29 -32.05 -20.42
C ARG A 770 12.53 -31.26 -20.84
N ILE A 771 13.66 -31.44 -20.16
CA ILE A 771 14.93 -30.76 -20.48
C ILE A 771 15.44 -31.25 -21.86
N ALA A 772 15.34 -32.55 -22.14
CA ALA A 772 15.82 -33.16 -23.40
C ALA A 772 14.96 -32.81 -24.61
N SER A 773 13.67 -32.54 -24.41
CA SER A 773 12.72 -32.35 -25.52
C SER A 773 12.95 -31.06 -26.30
N ASN A 774 13.67 -30.08 -25.75
CA ASN A 774 13.84 -28.74 -26.32
C ASN A 774 12.52 -28.13 -26.86
N ALA A 775 11.39 -28.56 -26.26
CA ALA A 775 10.06 -28.14 -26.65
C ALA A 775 9.90 -26.63 -26.43
N PRO A 776 9.18 -25.92 -27.27
CA PRO A 776 8.87 -24.53 -27.05
C PRO A 776 8.18 -24.35 -25.68
N PRO A 777 8.34 -23.19 -25.03
CA PRO A 777 7.70 -22.89 -23.76
C PRO A 777 6.20 -23.12 -23.87
N GLN A 778 5.66 -23.92 -22.96
CA GLN A 778 4.22 -24.07 -22.84
C GLN A 778 3.74 -23.15 -21.71
N TYR A 779 2.73 -22.37 -22.00
CA TYR A 779 2.08 -21.58 -20.95
C TYR A 779 1.15 -22.46 -20.12
N VAL A 780 1.28 -22.36 -18.81
CA VAL A 780 0.39 -23.01 -17.84
C VAL A 780 -0.27 -21.89 -17.02
N TYR A 781 -1.60 -21.93 -16.96
CA TYR A 781 -2.33 -21.05 -16.05
C TYR A 781 -2.18 -21.54 -14.63
N ARG A 782 -1.81 -20.66 -13.73
CA ARG A 782 -1.64 -20.90 -12.29
C ARG A 782 -2.66 -20.09 -11.51
N PRO A 783 -3.80 -20.69 -11.10
CA PRO A 783 -4.86 -19.99 -10.38
C PRO A 783 -4.39 -19.30 -9.10
N GLU A 784 -3.47 -19.92 -8.36
CA GLU A 784 -2.90 -19.43 -7.12
C GLU A 784 -2.01 -18.19 -7.31
N LYS A 785 -1.53 -17.94 -8.52
CA LYS A 785 -0.74 -16.76 -8.91
C LYS A 785 -1.49 -15.86 -9.90
N SER A 786 -2.75 -16.17 -10.18
CA SER A 786 -3.63 -15.42 -11.09
C SER A 786 -2.95 -15.04 -12.41
N GLY A 787 -2.30 -16.02 -13.08
CA GLY A 787 -1.56 -15.73 -14.30
C GLY A 787 -1.10 -16.93 -15.12
N TRP A 788 -0.64 -16.62 -16.33
CA TRP A 788 -0.04 -17.58 -17.25
C TRP A 788 1.48 -17.53 -17.10
N PHE A 789 2.10 -18.67 -16.89
CA PHE A 789 3.54 -18.80 -16.69
C PHE A 789 4.13 -19.76 -17.72
N SER A 790 5.28 -19.41 -18.26
CA SER A 790 6.05 -20.32 -19.10
C SER A 790 6.72 -21.38 -18.23
N VAL A 791 6.55 -22.66 -18.61
CA VAL A 791 7.15 -23.79 -17.90
C VAL A 791 8.69 -23.79 -18.01
N HIS A 792 9.26 -22.94 -18.88
CA HIS A 792 10.72 -22.85 -19.11
C HIS A 792 11.37 -21.58 -18.50
N GLU A 793 10.63 -20.80 -17.73
CA GLU A 793 11.18 -19.65 -17.02
C GLU A 793 11.93 -20.03 -15.74
N LEU A 794 12.83 -20.99 -15.84
CA LEU A 794 13.82 -21.20 -14.80
C LEU A 794 14.92 -20.17 -14.95
N PRO A 795 15.29 -19.43 -13.88
CA PRO A 795 16.50 -18.63 -13.88
C PRO A 795 17.70 -19.47 -14.36
N ALA A 796 18.65 -18.85 -15.06
CA ALA A 796 19.83 -19.56 -15.55
C ALA A 796 20.64 -20.26 -14.43
N SER A 797 20.52 -19.78 -13.20
CA SER A 797 21.08 -20.39 -11.98
C SER A 797 20.41 -21.73 -11.63
N GLU A 798 19.08 -21.82 -11.72
CA GLU A 798 18.35 -23.07 -11.46
C GLU A 798 18.57 -24.07 -12.59
N ARG A 799 18.60 -23.62 -13.84
CA ARG A 799 18.94 -24.47 -15.00
C ARG A 799 20.34 -25.10 -14.87
N ARG A 800 21.33 -24.34 -14.36
CA ARG A 800 22.67 -24.86 -14.11
C ARG A 800 22.72 -25.91 -13.00
N VAL A 801 21.96 -25.72 -11.92
CA VAL A 801 21.84 -26.73 -10.85
C VAL A 801 21.16 -27.98 -11.40
N LEU A 802 20.13 -27.84 -12.21
CA LEU A 802 19.46 -28.93 -12.90
C LEU A 802 20.41 -29.67 -13.85
N GLU A 803 21.18 -28.95 -14.67
CA GLU A 803 22.18 -29.54 -15.58
C GLU A 803 23.27 -30.31 -14.84
N LEU A 804 23.69 -29.87 -13.65
CA LEU A 804 24.64 -30.56 -12.80
C LEU A 804 24.05 -31.82 -12.12
N LEU A 805 22.76 -31.81 -11.82
CA LEU A 805 22.06 -32.96 -11.22
C LEU A 805 21.58 -33.99 -12.24
N VAL A 806 21.43 -33.59 -13.50
CA VAL A 806 21.01 -34.46 -14.62
C VAL A 806 22.21 -35.19 -15.27
N LYS A 807 23.43 -34.66 -15.11
CA LYS A 807 24.68 -35.33 -15.45
C LYS A 807 25.11 -36.34 -14.39
#